data_40037edae49d7f65c4488ad9919ed64f
#
_entry.id   40037edae49d7f65c4488ad9919ed64f
#
_cell.length_a   1.000
_cell.length_b   1.000
_cell.length_c   1.000
_cell.angle_alpha   90.00
_cell.angle_beta   90.00
_cell.angle_gamma   90.00
#
_symmetry.space_group_name_H-M   'P 1'
#
loop_
_entity.id
_entity.type
_entity.pdbx_description
1 polymer ?
#
loop_
_entity_poly.entity_id
_entity_poly.type
_entity_poly.pdbx_seq_one_letter_code
_entity_poly.pdbx_strand_id
1 'polypeptide(L)'
;MSWRLIAVLLAAMAIANAAHAEAPANPYDPLKTFAPLTLPQPATPLRTGAGTPGPAYWQNRADYSIEARIDTAAHVLSADETITYTNNSPDNLDFLWIQLDQNLYRPDSRGYAMGGGRRIDPRSHTEGYVLDAVTVERAGKPVAAHYVVSDTRMRVDLPAAVKAGGGQVKLHVRYHFTIPGLFGGRMAWADYKNGAIYDLAQWYPRLAVYDDLRGWDTLPYLANEFYLEYGSFDYAVTVPADMIVAGSGRLTNPQEVLTPAQRARLAEARASDKTVLIRTPEEVAATPPPGAATKTWRFHMDSTRDVAFTASRGFVWDAARINLPDGKSALAQSVYPPESVGENAWSRSTKYIKDAVERFSKRWFPYPWPNAINVAGPATGMEYPGIVFDGITDKAKTLFFISAHEIGHSWFPMIVGSDERRDAWMDEGINTFIDVYESDDFANGLYGPKRDSEYAPGPEAPADQIAKLLEDPEAPPILSRADTVREKYRHPVTYFKAAFGLTLLREDILGPERFDAAFRKYIADWAYRHPKPSDFFRAMESAGGEDLSWFWRGWFLNNWKHDLAVAKVAYVDGDPAKGAEVTVENRDQLVLPATLRISYKTGAKKDVRLPVETWMQSGTKVVPIEGGPAIAEVTIDPDHRLPDKDRSNNTFVVR
;
A
#
# COMPACT_ATOMS: atom_id res chain seq x y z
N MET A 1 13.65 2.42 -80.11
CA MET A 1 13.18 1.71 -78.91
C MET A 1 11.91 2.38 -78.48
N SER A 2 10.80 1.67 -78.53
CA SER A 2 9.48 2.25 -78.32
C SER A 2 9.16 2.39 -76.83
N TRP A 3 8.46 3.44 -76.47
CA TRP A 3 8.01 3.73 -75.10
C TRP A 3 7.30 2.59 -74.37
N ARG A 4 6.81 1.59 -75.10
CA ARG A 4 6.16 0.38 -74.54
C ARG A 4 7.15 -0.59 -73.91
N LEU A 5 8.42 -0.66 -74.35
CA LEU A 5 9.44 -1.51 -73.72
C LEU A 5 9.96 -0.90 -72.41
N ILE A 6 10.00 0.42 -72.28
CA ILE A 6 10.42 1.11 -71.06
C ILE A 6 9.31 0.95 -69.97
N ALA A 7 8.06 1.01 -70.34
CA ALA A 7 6.93 0.81 -69.40
C ALA A 7 6.87 -0.61 -68.85
N VAL A 8 7.18 -1.64 -69.64
CA VAL A 8 7.22 -3.04 -69.18
C VAL A 8 8.44 -3.32 -68.28
N LEU A 9 9.60 -2.71 -68.53
CA LEU A 9 10.76 -2.81 -67.66
C LEU A 9 10.57 -2.08 -66.31
N LEU A 10 9.92 -0.93 -66.31
CA LEU A 10 9.56 -0.22 -65.07
C LEU A 10 8.50 -0.93 -64.25
N ALA A 11 7.50 -1.58 -64.88
CA ALA A 11 6.50 -2.41 -64.22
C ALA A 11 7.13 -3.70 -63.64
N ALA A 12 8.09 -4.32 -64.33
CA ALA A 12 8.81 -5.50 -63.84
C ALA A 12 9.74 -5.17 -62.66
N MET A 13 10.37 -4.00 -62.62
CA MET A 13 11.16 -3.54 -61.48
C MET A 13 10.27 -3.13 -60.27
N ALA A 14 9.07 -2.59 -60.51
CA ALA A 14 8.13 -2.31 -59.44
C ALA A 14 7.55 -3.58 -58.79
N ILE A 15 7.34 -4.65 -59.57
CA ILE A 15 6.86 -5.95 -59.05
C ILE A 15 7.97 -6.70 -58.35
N ALA A 16 9.24 -6.55 -58.74
CA ALA A 16 10.38 -7.17 -58.06
C ALA A 16 10.71 -6.49 -56.70
N ASN A 17 10.38 -5.20 -56.52
CA ASN A 17 10.54 -4.50 -55.23
C ASN A 17 9.35 -4.69 -54.27
N ALA A 18 8.23 -5.25 -54.71
CA ALA A 18 7.08 -5.53 -53.83
C ALA A 18 7.16 -6.88 -53.10
N ALA A 19 8.25 -7.67 -53.31
CA ALA A 19 8.35 -9.03 -52.80
C ALA A 19 9.27 -9.23 -51.58
N HIS A 20 9.82 -8.15 -51.02
CA HIS A 20 10.55 -8.24 -49.74
C HIS A 20 10.09 -7.09 -48.82
N ALA A 21 8.85 -7.15 -48.39
CA ALA A 21 8.54 -6.59 -47.07
C ALA A 21 9.25 -7.53 -46.08
N GLU A 22 10.41 -7.13 -45.59
CA GLU A 22 11.01 -7.76 -44.42
C GLU A 22 9.91 -7.85 -43.34
N ALA A 23 9.70 -9.07 -42.82
CA ALA A 23 8.87 -9.21 -41.63
C ALA A 23 9.36 -8.18 -40.60
N PRO A 24 8.47 -7.45 -39.92
CA PRO A 24 8.88 -6.47 -38.93
C PRO A 24 9.88 -7.13 -37.98
N ALA A 25 11.05 -6.52 -37.86
CA ALA A 25 12.11 -7.04 -37.00
C ALA A 25 11.53 -7.27 -35.59
N ASN A 26 11.82 -8.43 -35.01
CA ASN A 26 11.41 -8.73 -33.62
C ASN A 26 11.91 -7.59 -32.73
N PRO A 27 11.04 -6.87 -32.01
CA PRO A 27 11.41 -5.73 -31.18
C PRO A 27 12.24 -6.11 -29.95
N TYR A 28 12.37 -7.39 -29.65
CA TYR A 28 13.14 -7.87 -28.51
C TYR A 28 14.64 -7.61 -28.68
N ASP A 29 15.22 -6.93 -27.70
CA ASP A 29 16.65 -6.66 -27.62
C ASP A 29 17.20 -7.16 -26.26
N PRO A 30 17.94 -8.28 -26.25
CA PRO A 30 18.54 -8.83 -25.04
C PRO A 30 19.56 -7.88 -24.40
N LEU A 31 20.30 -7.09 -25.20
CA LEU A 31 21.26 -6.13 -24.67
C LEU A 31 20.58 -4.99 -23.90
N LYS A 32 19.35 -4.67 -24.24
CA LYS A 32 18.52 -3.72 -23.50
C LYS A 32 17.92 -4.36 -22.24
N THR A 33 17.38 -5.57 -22.34
CA THR A 33 16.75 -6.28 -21.20
C THR A 33 17.76 -6.58 -20.10
N PHE A 34 18.92 -7.14 -20.45
CA PHE A 34 19.95 -7.58 -19.51
C PHE A 34 21.11 -6.58 -19.35
N ALA A 35 20.94 -5.33 -19.78
CA ALA A 35 21.92 -4.27 -19.51
C ALA A 35 22.17 -4.13 -18.00
N PRO A 36 23.37 -3.70 -17.57
CA PRO A 36 23.59 -3.31 -16.17
C PRO A 36 22.53 -2.30 -15.69
N LEU A 37 21.98 -2.51 -14.49
CA LEU A 37 20.97 -1.62 -13.90
C LEU A 37 21.58 -0.77 -12.79
N THR A 38 21.49 0.56 -12.95
CA THR A 38 21.77 1.50 -11.87
C THR A 38 20.45 1.84 -11.19
N LEU A 39 20.32 1.46 -9.93
CA LEU A 39 19.14 1.78 -9.10
C LEU A 39 19.14 3.27 -8.70
N PRO A 40 17.95 3.89 -8.53
CA PRO A 40 17.84 5.32 -8.23
C PRO A 40 18.60 5.78 -6.97
N GLN A 41 18.64 4.94 -5.92
CA GLN A 41 19.40 5.22 -4.71
C GLN A 41 20.64 4.31 -4.65
N PRO A 42 21.86 4.87 -4.65
CA PRO A 42 23.08 4.07 -4.57
C PRO A 42 23.28 3.42 -3.19
N ALA A 43 24.07 2.37 -3.14
CA ALA A 43 24.54 1.82 -1.86
C ALA A 43 25.53 2.78 -1.20
N THR A 44 25.40 2.95 0.13
CA THR A 44 26.20 3.87 0.95
C THR A 44 26.46 3.22 2.32
N PRO A 45 27.28 3.81 3.20
CA PRO A 45 27.35 3.39 4.60
C PRO A 45 26.04 3.48 5.38
N LEU A 46 25.06 4.24 4.87
CA LEU A 46 23.71 4.37 5.44
C LEU A 46 22.75 3.28 4.93
N ARG A 47 22.95 2.83 3.67
CA ARG A 47 22.09 1.85 2.96
C ARG A 47 22.96 0.87 2.22
N THR A 48 23.00 -0.39 2.67
CA THR A 48 23.96 -1.36 2.14
C THR A 48 23.62 -1.88 0.74
N GLY A 49 24.58 -2.50 0.08
CA GLY A 49 24.38 -3.23 -1.17
C GLY A 49 23.47 -4.45 -1.03
N ALA A 50 23.25 -4.94 0.20
CA ALA A 50 22.31 -6.03 0.50
C ALA A 50 20.87 -5.52 0.77
N GLY A 51 20.61 -4.22 0.62
CA GLY A 51 19.27 -3.64 0.85
C GLY A 51 18.90 -3.52 2.33
N THR A 52 19.87 -3.56 3.24
CA THR A 52 19.64 -3.40 4.68
C THR A 52 20.06 -2.00 5.14
N PRO A 53 19.57 -1.50 6.30
CA PRO A 53 20.16 -0.34 6.96
C PRO A 53 21.65 -0.59 7.20
N GLY A 54 22.49 0.38 6.86
CA GLY A 54 23.94 0.30 7.04
C GLY A 54 24.38 0.67 8.46
N PRO A 55 25.67 0.45 8.79
CA PRO A 55 26.18 0.74 10.13
C PRO A 55 26.14 2.23 10.50
N ALA A 56 26.06 3.12 9.51
CA ALA A 56 25.93 4.56 9.75
C ALA A 56 24.47 5.06 9.62
N TYR A 57 23.49 4.16 9.48
CA TYR A 57 22.09 4.54 9.36
C TYR A 57 21.61 5.27 10.61
N TRP A 58 20.98 6.39 10.42
CA TRP A 58 20.33 7.18 11.46
C TRP A 58 18.88 7.48 11.07
N GLN A 59 18.08 7.76 12.06
CA GLN A 59 16.71 8.21 11.91
C GLN A 59 16.36 9.10 13.09
N ASN A 60 15.66 10.18 12.81
CA ASN A 60 15.17 11.11 13.82
C ASN A 60 13.96 10.52 14.55
N ARG A 61 13.49 11.20 15.58
CA ARG A 61 12.36 10.76 16.40
C ARG A 61 11.49 11.95 16.77
N ALA A 62 10.18 11.76 16.71
CA ALA A 62 9.20 12.75 17.13
C ALA A 62 8.22 12.12 18.14
N ASP A 63 8.29 12.57 19.40
CA ASP A 63 7.36 12.16 20.45
C ASP A 63 6.32 13.25 20.68
N TYR A 64 5.06 12.86 20.86
CA TYR A 64 3.92 13.76 20.95
C TYR A 64 3.19 13.63 22.28
N SER A 65 2.81 14.79 22.84
CA SER A 65 1.84 14.88 23.93
C SER A 65 0.73 15.85 23.52
N ILE A 66 -0.53 15.37 23.41
CA ILE A 66 -1.63 16.15 22.83
C ILE A 66 -2.85 16.09 23.75
N GLU A 67 -3.37 17.27 24.13
CA GLU A 67 -4.64 17.42 24.85
C GLU A 67 -5.68 18.06 23.92
N ALA A 68 -6.63 17.27 23.42
CA ALA A 68 -7.65 17.71 22.46
C ALA A 68 -9.05 17.74 23.05
N ARG A 69 -9.90 18.58 22.47
CA ARG A 69 -11.32 18.70 22.81
C ARG A 69 -12.14 18.90 21.55
N ILE A 70 -13.28 18.20 21.46
CA ILE A 70 -14.28 18.41 20.42
C ILE A 70 -15.47 19.21 21.00
N ASP A 71 -15.75 20.35 20.37
CA ASP A 71 -17.03 21.03 20.51
C ASP A 71 -17.98 20.47 19.45
N THR A 72 -18.90 19.63 19.87
CA THR A 72 -19.85 18.95 18.95
C THR A 72 -20.98 19.86 18.47
N ALA A 73 -21.19 21.01 19.09
CA ALA A 73 -22.19 21.99 18.63
C ALA A 73 -21.63 22.88 17.52
N ALA A 74 -20.34 23.22 17.60
CA ALA A 74 -19.64 24.01 16.62
C ALA A 74 -18.90 23.12 15.58
N HIS A 75 -18.76 21.82 15.80
CA HIS A 75 -17.94 20.89 15.04
C HIS A 75 -16.48 21.37 14.94
N VAL A 76 -15.91 21.80 16.05
CA VAL A 76 -14.54 22.32 16.15
C VAL A 76 -13.71 21.41 17.03
N LEU A 77 -12.52 21.05 16.55
CA LEU A 77 -11.47 20.48 17.38
C LEU A 77 -10.51 21.59 17.81
N SER A 78 -10.20 21.65 19.10
CA SER A 78 -9.14 22.48 19.66
C SER A 78 -8.14 21.60 20.41
N ALA A 79 -6.85 21.93 20.34
CA ALA A 79 -5.81 21.15 21.01
C ALA A 79 -4.60 21.99 21.43
N ASP A 80 -3.90 21.47 22.44
CA ASP A 80 -2.58 21.88 22.91
C ASP A 80 -1.63 20.72 22.71
N GLU A 81 -0.60 20.91 21.91
CA GLU A 81 0.35 19.90 21.47
C GLU A 81 1.76 20.25 21.86
N THR A 82 2.49 19.27 22.35
CA THR A 82 3.93 19.33 22.55
C THR A 82 4.59 18.25 21.71
N ILE A 83 5.48 18.66 20.81
CA ILE A 83 6.35 17.79 20.01
C ILE A 83 7.75 17.81 20.62
N THR A 84 8.27 16.67 21.06
CA THR A 84 9.68 16.51 21.45
C THR A 84 10.42 15.88 20.27
N TYR A 85 11.21 16.68 19.57
CA TYR A 85 11.98 16.20 18.43
C TYR A 85 13.41 15.88 18.84
N THR A 86 13.90 14.69 18.46
CA THR A 86 15.28 14.25 18.65
C THR A 86 15.98 14.16 17.30
N ASN A 87 17.01 14.95 17.14
CA ASN A 87 17.84 15.01 15.93
C ASN A 87 19.01 14.02 16.02
N ASN A 88 18.85 12.83 15.47
CA ASN A 88 19.92 11.82 15.38
C ASN A 88 20.77 11.96 14.10
N SER A 89 20.44 12.91 13.22
CA SER A 89 21.20 13.15 12.00
C SER A 89 22.61 13.71 12.29
N PRO A 90 23.53 13.66 11.35
CA PRO A 90 24.85 14.29 11.47
C PRO A 90 24.81 15.82 11.36
N ASP A 91 23.65 16.41 11.04
CA ASP A 91 23.50 17.83 10.77
C ASP A 91 22.93 18.58 11.97
N ASN A 92 23.38 19.83 12.20
CA ASN A 92 22.67 20.75 13.10
C ASN A 92 21.48 21.34 12.35
N LEU A 93 20.30 21.41 12.99
CA LEU A 93 19.07 21.88 12.36
C LEU A 93 18.65 23.24 12.95
N ASP A 94 18.64 24.29 12.13
CA ASP A 94 18.29 25.66 12.52
C ASP A 94 16.77 25.94 12.44
N PHE A 95 16.00 25.04 11.83
CA PHE A 95 14.54 25.13 11.67
C PHE A 95 13.92 23.74 11.59
N LEU A 96 12.60 23.68 11.86
CA LEU A 96 11.77 22.51 11.66
C LEU A 96 10.75 22.76 10.55
N TRP A 97 10.35 21.69 9.85
CA TRP A 97 9.18 21.71 8.98
C TRP A 97 8.03 20.89 9.60
N ILE A 98 6.86 21.49 9.64
CA ILE A 98 5.63 20.92 10.18
C ILE A 98 4.61 20.80 9.06
N GLN A 99 3.91 19.69 8.98
CA GLN A 99 2.81 19.46 8.06
C GLN A 99 1.51 19.97 8.69
N LEU A 100 0.74 20.71 7.91
CA LEU A 100 -0.54 21.31 8.29
C LEU A 100 -1.63 20.78 7.36
N ASP A 101 -1.96 19.49 7.48
CA ASP A 101 -2.79 18.79 6.48
C ASP A 101 -4.21 19.35 6.40
N GLN A 102 -4.78 19.88 7.49
CA GLN A 102 -6.11 20.49 7.47
C GLN A 102 -6.19 21.72 6.55
N ASN A 103 -5.08 22.35 6.22
CA ASN A 103 -5.05 23.44 5.25
C ASN A 103 -5.43 22.98 3.83
N LEU A 104 -5.47 21.67 3.56
CA LEU A 104 -6.02 21.10 2.33
C LEU A 104 -7.47 21.56 2.07
N TYR A 105 -8.27 21.71 3.14
CA TYR A 105 -9.68 22.10 3.04
C TYR A 105 -9.90 23.59 2.77
N ARG A 106 -8.84 24.39 2.74
CA ARG A 106 -8.91 25.80 2.38
C ARG A 106 -9.22 25.95 0.89
N PRO A 107 -10.08 26.91 0.51
CA PRO A 107 -10.41 27.14 -0.90
C PRO A 107 -9.21 27.63 -1.75
N ASP A 108 -8.15 28.13 -1.14
CA ASP A 108 -6.90 28.58 -1.77
C ASP A 108 -5.78 27.54 -1.72
N SER A 109 -6.03 26.32 -1.24
CA SER A 109 -5.03 25.27 -1.14
C SER A 109 -4.57 24.76 -2.52
N ARG A 110 -3.31 24.32 -2.57
CA ARG A 110 -2.75 23.69 -3.79
C ARG A 110 -3.47 22.39 -4.15
N GLY A 111 -3.86 21.59 -3.15
CA GLY A 111 -4.61 20.37 -3.35
C GLY A 111 -5.96 20.62 -4.00
N TYR A 112 -6.68 21.67 -3.58
CA TYR A 112 -7.92 22.09 -4.22
C TYR A 112 -7.70 22.58 -5.65
N ALA A 113 -6.67 23.41 -5.87
CA ALA A 113 -6.33 23.94 -7.19
C ALA A 113 -5.95 22.86 -8.21
N MET A 114 -5.32 21.77 -7.75
CA MET A 114 -5.00 20.62 -8.62
C MET A 114 -6.23 19.84 -9.08
N GLY A 115 -7.38 20.02 -8.46
CA GLY A 115 -8.54 19.17 -8.66
C GLY A 115 -8.26 17.74 -8.24
N GLY A 116 -7.39 17.56 -7.23
CA GLY A 116 -6.80 16.29 -6.80
C GLY A 116 -7.81 15.16 -6.86
N GLY A 117 -7.37 13.93 -7.11
CA GLY A 117 -8.16 12.75 -7.48
C GLY A 117 -9.39 12.46 -6.63
N ARG A 118 -9.48 13.04 -5.44
CA ARG A 118 -10.68 13.23 -4.64
C ARG A 118 -11.02 14.71 -4.67
N ARG A 119 -12.01 15.08 -5.50
CA ARG A 119 -12.53 16.45 -5.49
C ARG A 119 -12.98 16.78 -4.07
N ILE A 120 -12.30 17.73 -3.44
CA ILE A 120 -12.78 18.31 -2.19
C ILE A 120 -14.07 19.03 -2.55
N ASP A 121 -15.20 18.56 -2.00
CA ASP A 121 -16.49 19.22 -2.19
C ASP A 121 -16.37 20.64 -1.61
N PRO A 122 -16.74 21.70 -2.35
CA PRO A 122 -16.72 23.06 -1.80
C PRO A 122 -17.49 23.22 -0.48
N ARG A 123 -18.46 22.35 -0.20
CA ARG A 123 -19.19 22.32 1.08
C ARG A 123 -18.35 21.80 2.26
N SER A 124 -17.22 21.13 1.99
CA SER A 124 -16.27 20.70 3.00
C SER A 124 -15.16 21.73 3.27
N HIS A 125 -15.20 22.90 2.61
CA HIS A 125 -14.22 23.95 2.83
C HIS A 125 -14.24 24.45 4.28
N THR A 126 -13.05 24.60 4.84
CA THR A 126 -12.80 25.18 6.18
C THR A 126 -11.68 26.22 6.07
N GLU A 127 -11.38 26.86 7.19
CA GLU A 127 -10.23 27.77 7.28
C GLU A 127 -8.89 27.04 7.42
N GLY A 128 -8.91 25.70 7.51
CA GLY A 128 -7.75 24.89 7.85
C GLY A 128 -7.34 25.10 9.32
N TYR A 129 -6.05 24.88 9.64
CA TYR A 129 -5.55 25.16 10.98
C TYR A 129 -5.55 26.64 11.29
N VAL A 130 -6.15 27.04 12.41
CA VAL A 130 -5.95 28.31 13.07
C VAL A 130 -4.92 28.10 14.17
N LEU A 131 -3.75 28.70 14.04
CA LEU A 131 -2.64 28.58 14.99
C LEU A 131 -2.76 29.66 16.07
N ASP A 132 -3.21 29.28 17.26
CA ASP A 132 -3.40 30.19 18.39
C ASP A 132 -2.06 30.57 19.05
N ALA A 133 -1.10 29.66 19.09
CA ALA A 133 0.26 29.89 19.54
C ALA A 133 1.24 28.85 18.96
N VAL A 134 2.44 29.33 18.61
CA VAL A 134 3.58 28.47 18.25
C VAL A 134 4.78 28.93 19.07
N THR A 135 5.29 28.08 19.97
CA THR A 135 6.41 28.41 20.84
C THR A 135 7.43 27.27 20.85
N VAL A 136 8.70 27.63 21.02
CA VAL A 136 9.82 26.70 21.18
C VAL A 136 10.38 26.82 22.59
N GLU A 137 10.69 25.70 23.23
CA GLU A 137 11.31 25.73 24.55
C GLU A 137 12.77 26.19 24.47
N ARG A 138 13.13 27.21 25.26
CA ARG A 138 14.50 27.69 25.42
C ARG A 138 14.82 27.81 26.91
N ALA A 139 15.83 27.07 27.37
CA ALA A 139 16.22 26.99 28.78
C ALA A 139 15.04 26.70 29.74
N GLY A 140 14.15 25.76 29.35
CA GLY A 140 12.99 25.36 30.14
C GLY A 140 11.81 26.33 30.10
N LYS A 141 11.83 27.34 29.22
CA LYS A 141 10.74 28.33 29.08
C LYS A 141 10.23 28.38 27.63
N PRO A 142 8.92 28.47 27.40
CA PRO A 142 8.37 28.68 26.06
C PRO A 142 8.69 30.07 25.56
N VAL A 143 9.18 30.18 24.34
CA VAL A 143 9.48 31.46 23.64
C VAL A 143 8.71 31.43 22.33
N ALA A 144 8.02 32.52 21.99
CA ALA A 144 7.32 32.64 20.72
C ALA A 144 8.28 32.37 19.54
N ALA A 145 7.89 31.46 18.68
CA ALA A 145 8.68 31.11 17.50
C ALA A 145 8.35 32.05 16.33
N HIS A 146 9.36 32.37 15.54
CA HIS A 146 9.11 32.89 14.21
C HIS A 146 8.76 31.71 13.29
N TYR A 147 7.63 31.82 12.55
CA TYR A 147 7.23 30.80 11.62
C TYR A 147 6.61 31.37 10.35
N VAL A 148 6.64 30.59 9.28
CA VAL A 148 6.02 30.93 7.99
C VAL A 148 5.18 29.74 7.52
N VAL A 149 3.90 29.98 7.25
CA VAL A 149 2.98 29.00 6.68
C VAL A 149 3.01 29.12 5.15
N SER A 150 3.22 28.00 4.48
CA SER A 150 3.15 27.86 3.01
C SER A 150 2.22 26.70 2.65
N ASP A 151 0.95 26.99 2.42
CA ASP A 151 -0.08 26.01 2.11
C ASP A 151 -0.22 24.99 3.25
N THR A 152 0.01 23.72 3.02
CA THR A 152 -0.06 22.62 3.99
C THR A 152 1.26 22.42 4.77
N ARG A 153 2.14 23.41 4.85
CA ARG A 153 3.44 23.30 5.54
C ARG A 153 3.73 24.56 6.34
N MET A 154 4.38 24.36 7.47
CA MET A 154 4.88 25.44 8.31
C MET A 154 6.38 25.25 8.57
N ARG A 155 7.19 26.25 8.26
CA ARG A 155 8.56 26.34 8.73
C ARG A 155 8.59 27.06 10.06
N VAL A 156 9.27 26.48 11.04
CA VAL A 156 9.48 27.08 12.37
C VAL A 156 10.98 27.34 12.55
N ASP A 157 11.38 28.59 12.67
CA ASP A 157 12.77 28.97 12.92
C ASP A 157 13.10 28.76 14.41
N LEU A 158 14.23 28.10 14.67
CA LEU A 158 14.64 27.76 16.03
C LEU A 158 15.54 28.87 16.64
N PRO A 159 15.35 29.21 17.91
CA PRO A 159 16.20 30.20 18.59
C PRO A 159 17.65 29.74 18.78
N ALA A 160 17.91 28.45 18.64
CA ALA A 160 19.21 27.82 18.59
C ALA A 160 19.09 26.51 17.83
N ALA A 161 20.13 26.15 17.05
CA ALA A 161 20.15 24.90 16.29
C ALA A 161 20.02 23.68 17.20
N VAL A 162 19.16 22.71 16.80
CA VAL A 162 19.15 21.38 17.39
C VAL A 162 20.41 20.65 16.96
N LYS A 163 21.23 20.28 17.93
CA LYS A 163 22.54 19.67 17.68
C LYS A 163 22.39 18.29 17.02
N ALA A 164 23.34 17.98 16.17
CA ALA A 164 23.53 16.65 15.60
C ALA A 164 23.70 15.57 16.67
N GLY A 165 23.35 14.33 16.33
CA GLY A 165 23.67 13.15 17.13
C GLY A 165 22.94 13.07 18.48
N GLY A 166 21.63 13.36 18.51
CA GLY A 166 20.78 13.20 19.68
C GLY A 166 20.35 14.50 20.37
N GLY A 167 20.62 15.67 19.75
CA GLY A 167 20.09 16.95 20.25
C GLY A 167 18.56 16.95 20.24
N GLN A 168 17.95 17.65 21.23
CA GLN A 168 16.50 17.71 21.36
C GLN A 168 15.98 19.14 21.37
N VAL A 169 14.74 19.28 20.90
CA VAL A 169 13.96 20.52 21.02
C VAL A 169 12.49 20.18 21.29
N LYS A 170 11.81 21.05 22.05
CA LYS A 170 10.37 20.96 22.23
C LYS A 170 9.69 22.13 21.53
N LEU A 171 8.74 21.78 20.70
CA LEU A 171 7.82 22.69 20.02
C LEU A 171 6.43 22.53 20.65
N HIS A 172 5.81 23.66 21.01
CA HIS A 172 4.43 23.69 21.50
C HIS A 172 3.57 24.42 20.48
N VAL A 173 2.45 23.78 20.10
CA VAL A 173 1.47 24.33 19.15
C VAL A 173 0.09 24.28 19.78
N ARG A 174 -0.55 25.44 19.95
CA ARG A 174 -1.97 25.50 20.29
C ARG A 174 -2.74 25.90 19.04
N TYR A 175 -3.78 25.14 18.74
CA TYR A 175 -4.50 25.29 17.48
C TYR A 175 -5.95 24.87 17.62
N HIS A 176 -6.75 25.29 16.64
CA HIS A 176 -8.09 24.74 16.41
C HIS A 176 -8.39 24.71 14.91
N PHE A 177 -9.39 23.93 14.53
CA PHE A 177 -9.95 23.90 13.18
C PHE A 177 -11.39 23.40 13.18
N THR A 178 -12.15 23.76 12.13
CA THR A 178 -13.47 23.22 11.87
C THR A 178 -13.36 21.82 11.27
N ILE A 179 -14.01 20.82 11.87
CA ILE A 179 -14.05 19.44 11.34
C ILE A 179 -14.96 19.45 10.11
N PRO A 180 -14.50 18.99 8.94
CA PRO A 180 -15.31 18.99 7.72
C PRO A 180 -16.52 18.06 7.85
N GLY A 181 -17.68 18.53 7.38
CA GLY A 181 -18.96 17.82 7.43
C GLY A 181 -19.24 16.91 6.24
N LEU A 182 -18.28 16.74 5.35
CA LEU A 182 -18.35 15.84 4.20
C LEU A 182 -17.01 15.17 3.99
N PHE A 183 -17.03 13.91 3.67
CA PHE A 183 -15.83 13.20 3.30
C PHE A 183 -15.23 13.80 2.03
N GLY A 184 -14.09 14.42 2.16
CA GLY A 184 -13.31 14.98 1.04
C GLY A 184 -11.82 14.69 1.22
N GLY A 185 -11.47 13.98 2.27
CA GLY A 185 -10.15 13.63 2.69
C GLY A 185 -10.23 12.54 3.76
N ARG A 186 -9.33 12.61 4.74
CA ARG A 186 -9.14 11.55 5.73
C ARG A 186 -9.80 11.86 7.09
N MET A 187 -10.74 12.79 7.09
CA MET A 187 -11.49 13.24 8.26
C MET A 187 -12.89 13.65 7.83
N ALA A 188 -13.89 13.33 8.65
CA ALA A 188 -15.23 13.86 8.48
C ALA A 188 -16.06 13.70 9.76
N TRP A 189 -17.16 14.45 9.85
CA TRP A 189 -18.27 14.12 10.73
C TRP A 189 -19.54 13.99 9.89
N ALA A 190 -20.47 13.15 10.37
CA ALA A 190 -21.81 13.04 9.77
C ALA A 190 -22.83 12.61 10.81
N ASP A 191 -24.10 13.03 10.60
CA ASP A 191 -25.22 12.62 11.43
C ASP A 191 -25.74 11.23 11.04
N TYR A 192 -25.95 10.41 12.06
CA TYR A 192 -26.59 9.10 11.97
C TYR A 192 -27.76 9.00 12.94
N LYS A 193 -28.56 7.96 12.82
CA LYS A 193 -29.81 7.78 13.61
C LYS A 193 -29.65 8.00 15.11
N ASN A 194 -28.55 7.58 15.70
CA ASN A 194 -28.28 7.62 17.13
C ASN A 194 -27.25 8.69 17.54
N GLY A 195 -26.90 9.61 16.65
CA GLY A 195 -25.97 10.71 16.88
C GLY A 195 -24.85 10.78 15.87
N ALA A 196 -24.17 11.91 15.82
CA ALA A 196 -23.07 12.13 14.92
C ALA A 196 -21.89 11.19 15.20
N ILE A 197 -21.20 10.78 14.13
CA ILE A 197 -19.90 10.11 14.16
C ILE A 197 -18.85 11.11 13.69
N TYR A 198 -17.75 11.20 14.41
CA TYR A 198 -16.58 11.99 14.12
C TYR A 198 -15.40 11.07 13.88
N ASP A 199 -14.88 10.99 12.64
CA ASP A 199 -13.66 10.28 12.31
C ASP A 199 -12.54 11.27 12.13
N LEU A 200 -11.53 11.19 12.97
CA LEU A 200 -10.45 12.18 13.10
C LEU A 200 -9.10 11.57 12.81
N ALA A 201 -8.57 11.89 11.63
CA ALA A 201 -7.21 11.58 11.24
C ALA A 201 -6.52 12.85 10.75
N GLN A 202 -5.16 12.89 10.76
CA GLN A 202 -4.42 14.11 10.39
C GLN A 202 -4.87 15.35 11.20
N TRP A 203 -5.25 15.12 12.44
CA TRP A 203 -5.94 16.09 13.29
C TRP A 203 -5.01 16.97 14.13
N TYR A 204 -3.69 16.77 14.00
CA TYR A 204 -2.65 17.54 14.70
C TYR A 204 -1.54 17.96 13.73
N PRO A 205 -0.84 19.08 13.96
CA PRO A 205 0.36 19.46 13.22
C PRO A 205 1.46 18.41 13.33
N ARG A 206 1.93 17.86 12.20
CA ARG A 206 2.84 16.71 12.18
C ARG A 206 4.24 17.12 11.74
N LEU A 207 5.28 16.64 12.42
CA LEU A 207 6.66 16.90 12.03
C LEU A 207 6.96 16.23 10.69
N ALA A 208 7.58 16.95 9.77
CA ALA A 208 8.07 16.41 8.52
C ALA A 208 9.32 15.54 8.75
N VAL A 209 9.52 14.52 7.94
CA VAL A 209 10.73 13.68 8.00
C VAL A 209 11.94 14.47 7.51
N TYR A 210 13.06 14.31 8.21
CA TYR A 210 14.40 14.70 7.76
C TYR A 210 15.21 13.43 7.51
N ASP A 211 15.43 13.07 6.23
CA ASP A 211 16.08 11.82 5.86
C ASP A 211 17.48 12.01 5.23
N ASP A 212 18.20 10.89 5.10
CA ASP A 212 19.57 10.82 4.60
C ASP A 212 19.72 11.08 3.09
N LEU A 213 18.61 11.14 2.34
CA LEU A 213 18.62 11.29 0.88
C LEU A 213 18.24 12.70 0.41
N ARG A 214 17.37 13.37 1.16
CA ARG A 214 16.77 14.67 0.73
C ARG A 214 16.84 15.74 1.80
N GLY A 215 17.22 15.41 3.04
CA GLY A 215 17.00 16.29 4.16
C GLY A 215 15.49 16.37 4.46
N TRP A 216 14.92 17.58 4.64
CA TRP A 216 13.50 17.75 4.94
C TRP A 216 12.59 17.32 3.79
N ASP A 217 11.59 16.48 4.07
CA ASP A 217 10.47 16.28 3.16
C ASP A 217 9.54 17.50 3.20
N THR A 218 9.55 18.27 2.13
CA THR A 218 8.79 19.52 2.00
C THR A 218 7.70 19.46 0.94
N LEU A 219 7.29 18.25 0.53
CA LEU A 219 6.18 18.14 -0.40
C LEU A 219 4.88 18.69 0.22
N PRO A 220 4.10 19.49 -0.52
CA PRO A 220 2.78 19.89 -0.06
C PRO A 220 1.88 18.65 0.02
N TYR A 221 0.94 18.64 0.97
CA TYR A 221 -0.11 17.64 0.99
C TYR A 221 -1.15 17.98 -0.09
N LEU A 222 -1.31 17.06 -1.04
CA LEU A 222 -2.21 17.21 -2.20
C LEU A 222 -3.35 16.15 -2.19
N ALA A 223 -3.67 15.62 -1.01
CA ALA A 223 -4.62 14.53 -0.77
C ALA A 223 -4.12 13.12 -1.13
N ASN A 224 -2.81 12.94 -1.33
CA ASN A 224 -2.15 11.62 -1.38
C ASN A 224 -1.63 11.22 0.01
N GLU A 225 -0.90 10.12 0.09
CA GLU A 225 -0.44 9.51 1.33
C GLU A 225 0.64 10.31 2.08
N PHE A 226 1.32 9.71 3.07
CA PHE A 226 2.14 10.39 4.07
C PHE A 226 3.58 9.93 4.09
N TYR A 227 4.40 10.72 4.79
CA TYR A 227 5.74 10.34 5.18
C TYR A 227 6.03 10.99 6.53
N LEU A 228 6.13 10.18 7.62
CA LEU A 228 6.16 10.65 9.00
C LEU A 228 7.22 9.93 9.82
N GLU A 229 7.81 10.63 10.80
CA GLU A 229 8.75 10.06 11.75
C GLU A 229 8.08 9.16 12.79
N TYR A 230 8.82 8.18 13.27
CA TYR A 230 8.40 7.34 14.38
C TYR A 230 8.66 7.99 15.73
N GLY A 231 7.78 7.70 16.68
CA GLY A 231 7.90 8.14 18.07
C GLY A 231 6.91 7.45 18.98
N SER A 232 6.66 8.05 20.13
CA SER A 232 5.58 7.70 21.05
C SER A 232 4.54 8.81 21.10
N PHE A 233 3.30 8.42 21.32
CA PHE A 233 2.17 9.32 21.44
C PHE A 233 1.45 9.11 22.76
N ASP A 234 1.36 10.17 23.55
CA ASP A 234 0.42 10.34 24.65
C ASP A 234 -0.64 11.35 24.23
N TYR A 235 -1.88 10.92 24.06
CA TYR A 235 -2.93 11.87 23.67
C TYR A 235 -4.21 11.67 24.47
N ALA A 236 -4.92 12.77 24.66
CA ALA A 236 -6.17 12.81 25.35
C ALA A 236 -7.24 13.52 24.53
N VAL A 237 -8.46 12.97 24.54
CA VAL A 237 -9.60 13.51 23.81
C VAL A 237 -10.75 13.75 24.77
N THR A 238 -11.15 15.01 24.92
CA THR A 238 -12.29 15.41 25.73
C THR A 238 -13.53 15.58 24.85
N VAL A 239 -14.56 14.81 25.15
CA VAL A 239 -15.84 14.78 24.41
C VAL A 239 -17.03 14.82 25.39
N PRO A 240 -18.28 15.05 24.93
CA PRO A 240 -19.48 14.81 25.75
C PRO A 240 -19.46 13.44 26.43
N ALA A 241 -19.92 13.38 27.68
CA ALA A 241 -19.79 12.22 28.55
C ALA A 241 -20.54 10.95 28.09
N ASP A 242 -21.48 11.10 27.16
CA ASP A 242 -22.24 10.03 26.53
C ASP A 242 -21.58 9.41 25.29
N MET A 243 -20.48 9.97 24.82
CA MET A 243 -19.71 9.45 23.69
C MET A 243 -18.75 8.33 24.09
N ILE A 244 -18.59 7.37 23.18
CA ILE A 244 -17.49 6.40 23.15
C ILE A 244 -16.42 6.95 22.24
N VAL A 245 -15.16 6.86 22.67
CA VAL A 245 -13.99 7.16 21.83
C VAL A 245 -13.20 5.87 21.62
N ALA A 246 -12.90 5.56 20.37
CA ALA A 246 -11.94 4.53 19.99
C ALA A 246 -10.76 5.20 19.29
N GLY A 247 -9.53 4.80 19.61
CA GLY A 247 -8.34 5.47 19.09
C GLY A 247 -7.12 4.58 19.05
N SER A 248 -6.11 4.99 18.28
CA SER A 248 -4.81 4.34 18.18
C SER A 248 -4.20 4.10 19.55
N GLY A 249 -3.65 2.91 19.78
CA GLY A 249 -2.95 2.59 21.02
C GLY A 249 -3.86 2.13 22.16
N ARG A 250 -3.32 2.10 23.35
CA ARG A 250 -3.97 1.57 24.55
C ARG A 250 -4.71 2.68 25.30
N LEU A 251 -6.01 2.45 25.60
CA LEU A 251 -6.76 3.28 26.56
C LEU A 251 -6.14 3.14 27.96
N THR A 252 -5.66 4.25 28.53
CA THR A 252 -4.90 4.25 29.78
C THR A 252 -5.76 4.55 31.02
N ASN A 253 -6.95 5.15 30.84
CA ASN A 253 -7.86 5.51 31.93
C ASN A 253 -9.28 4.87 31.84
N PRO A 254 -9.42 3.55 31.59
CA PRO A 254 -10.72 2.90 31.44
C PRO A 254 -11.61 3.02 32.69
N GLN A 255 -11.01 3.24 33.86
CA GLN A 255 -11.77 3.38 35.12
C GLN A 255 -12.59 4.68 35.15
N GLU A 256 -12.14 5.73 34.45
CA GLU A 256 -12.77 7.04 34.44
C GLU A 256 -13.86 7.16 33.37
N VAL A 257 -13.67 6.48 32.24
CA VAL A 257 -14.49 6.70 31.03
C VAL A 257 -15.51 5.58 30.79
N LEU A 258 -15.21 4.34 31.20
CA LEU A 258 -16.07 3.17 30.99
C LEU A 258 -16.95 2.86 32.21
N THR A 259 -18.16 2.38 31.96
CA THR A 259 -19.03 1.82 33.00
C THR A 259 -18.44 0.52 33.57
N PRO A 260 -18.82 0.10 34.80
CA PRO A 260 -18.42 -1.19 35.35
C PRO A 260 -18.73 -2.38 34.42
N ALA A 261 -19.91 -2.37 33.76
CA ALA A 261 -20.30 -3.42 32.82
C ALA A 261 -19.41 -3.47 31.58
N GLN A 262 -19.10 -2.32 30.98
CA GLN A 262 -18.21 -2.24 29.85
C GLN A 262 -16.80 -2.73 30.20
N ARG A 263 -16.26 -2.38 31.37
CA ARG A 263 -14.97 -2.88 31.84
C ARG A 263 -14.95 -4.40 32.02
N ALA A 264 -15.99 -4.95 32.59
CA ALA A 264 -16.10 -6.40 32.77
C ALA A 264 -16.14 -7.15 31.44
N ARG A 265 -16.95 -6.68 30.46
CA ARG A 265 -17.01 -7.24 29.10
C ARG A 265 -15.70 -7.06 28.34
N LEU A 266 -15.01 -5.93 28.51
CA LEU A 266 -13.69 -5.70 27.90
C LEU A 266 -12.62 -6.66 28.47
N ALA A 267 -12.68 -6.96 29.77
CA ALA A 267 -11.81 -7.97 30.37
C ALA A 267 -12.13 -9.39 29.86
N GLU A 268 -13.41 -9.71 29.67
CA GLU A 268 -13.85 -10.96 29.02
C GLU A 268 -13.34 -11.05 27.57
N ALA A 269 -13.49 -9.99 26.76
CA ALA A 269 -13.02 -9.96 25.38
C ALA A 269 -11.50 -10.20 25.26
N ARG A 270 -10.70 -9.68 26.20
CA ARG A 270 -9.26 -9.93 26.26
C ARG A 270 -8.88 -11.40 26.50
N ALA A 271 -9.80 -12.19 27.04
CA ALA A 271 -9.62 -13.62 27.29
C ALA A 271 -10.38 -14.51 26.28
N SER A 272 -11.18 -13.93 25.39
CA SER A 272 -12.09 -14.64 24.48
C SER A 272 -11.61 -14.61 23.04
N ASP A 273 -11.58 -15.77 22.40
CA ASP A 273 -11.39 -15.87 20.95
C ASP A 273 -12.67 -15.55 20.15
N LYS A 274 -13.80 -15.50 20.84
CA LYS A 274 -15.09 -15.12 20.27
C LYS A 274 -15.35 -13.65 20.53
N THR A 275 -16.04 -13.01 19.60
CA THR A 275 -16.48 -11.61 19.75
C THR A 275 -17.39 -11.45 20.96
N VAL A 276 -17.10 -10.45 21.80
CA VAL A 276 -17.87 -10.04 22.98
C VAL A 276 -18.38 -8.62 22.75
N LEU A 277 -19.67 -8.41 22.90
CA LEU A 277 -20.29 -7.06 22.85
C LEU A 277 -19.92 -6.27 24.10
N ILE A 278 -19.17 -5.19 23.93
CA ILE A 278 -18.78 -4.27 25.02
C ILE A 278 -19.90 -3.26 25.29
N ARG A 279 -20.53 -2.73 24.22
CA ARG A 279 -21.72 -1.89 24.26
C ARG A 279 -22.73 -2.40 23.25
N THR A 280 -23.94 -2.73 23.72
CA THR A 280 -24.97 -3.35 22.87
C THR A 280 -25.83 -2.30 22.14
N PRO A 281 -26.57 -2.68 21.07
CA PRO A 281 -27.54 -1.79 20.41
C PRO A 281 -28.58 -1.23 21.34
N GLU A 282 -29.05 -2.02 22.34
CA GLU A 282 -30.06 -1.62 23.34
C GLU A 282 -29.46 -0.55 24.27
N GLU A 283 -28.19 -0.67 24.66
CA GLU A 283 -27.50 0.33 25.46
C GLU A 283 -27.26 1.63 24.66
N VAL A 284 -27.08 1.56 23.34
CA VAL A 284 -27.07 2.74 22.47
C VAL A 284 -28.44 3.43 22.47
N ALA A 285 -29.50 2.67 22.25
CA ALA A 285 -30.87 3.20 22.21
C ALA A 285 -31.29 3.81 23.55
N ALA A 286 -30.80 3.27 24.67
CA ALA A 286 -31.07 3.75 26.03
C ALA A 286 -30.18 4.95 26.46
N THR A 287 -29.26 5.43 25.60
CA THR A 287 -28.38 6.56 25.92
C THR A 287 -29.19 7.84 26.13
N PRO A 288 -29.12 8.49 27.30
CA PRO A 288 -29.85 9.72 27.56
C PRO A 288 -29.51 10.83 26.54
N PRO A 289 -30.38 11.84 26.38
CA PRO A 289 -30.04 13.02 25.61
C PRO A 289 -28.71 13.64 26.07
N PRO A 290 -27.95 14.29 25.15
CA PRO A 290 -26.66 14.92 25.49
C PRO A 290 -26.82 15.89 26.67
N GLY A 291 -25.89 15.80 27.64
CA GLY A 291 -25.78 16.72 28.77
C GLY A 291 -24.49 17.58 28.64
N ALA A 292 -24.32 18.54 29.57
CA ALA A 292 -23.15 19.42 29.60
C ALA A 292 -21.87 18.73 30.13
N ALA A 293 -21.98 17.53 30.71
CA ALA A 293 -20.84 16.81 31.25
C ALA A 293 -19.92 16.28 30.13
N THR A 294 -18.63 16.29 30.40
CA THR A 294 -17.60 15.75 29.47
C THR A 294 -16.79 14.66 30.15
N LYS A 295 -16.12 13.84 29.33
CA LYS A 295 -15.12 12.85 29.74
C LYS A 295 -13.86 13.03 28.88
N THR A 296 -12.71 12.77 29.48
CA THR A 296 -11.42 12.79 28.80
C THR A 296 -10.90 11.36 28.66
N TRP A 297 -10.76 10.89 27.43
CA TRP A 297 -10.21 9.59 27.07
C TRP A 297 -8.72 9.74 26.82
N ARG A 298 -7.89 8.91 27.47
CA ARG A 298 -6.42 9.00 27.38
C ARG A 298 -5.85 7.75 26.72
N PHE A 299 -4.99 7.95 25.75
CA PHE A 299 -4.38 6.87 24.98
C PHE A 299 -2.86 7.00 24.98
N HIS A 300 -2.19 5.85 24.86
CA HIS A 300 -0.74 5.77 24.70
C HIS A 300 -0.37 4.77 23.61
N MET A 301 0.57 5.12 22.74
CA MET A 301 1.07 4.25 21.68
C MET A 301 2.55 4.51 21.44
N ASP A 302 3.36 3.43 21.46
CA ASP A 302 4.80 3.45 21.18
C ASP A 302 5.09 3.00 19.76
N SER A 303 6.27 3.38 19.26
CA SER A 303 6.80 2.93 17.98
C SER A 303 5.79 3.10 16.83
N THR A 304 5.17 4.27 16.79
CA THR A 304 4.18 4.64 15.77
C THR A 304 4.55 5.93 15.08
N ARG A 305 4.04 6.13 13.90
CA ARG A 305 4.28 7.33 13.07
C ARG A 305 3.08 8.27 13.03
N ASP A 306 1.91 7.79 13.44
CA ASP A 306 0.66 8.55 13.45
C ASP A 306 -0.31 7.99 14.48
N VAL A 307 -1.36 8.74 14.79
CA VAL A 307 -2.50 8.33 15.61
C VAL A 307 -3.79 8.95 15.08
N ALA A 308 -4.86 8.17 15.10
CA ALA A 308 -6.21 8.60 14.74
C ALA A 308 -7.22 8.15 15.80
N PHE A 309 -8.40 8.73 15.79
CA PHE A 309 -9.49 8.34 16.67
C PHE A 309 -10.85 8.61 16.06
N THR A 310 -11.88 7.97 16.60
CA THR A 310 -13.28 8.23 16.30
C THR A 310 -14.07 8.48 17.59
N ALA A 311 -15.15 9.24 17.50
CA ALA A 311 -16.03 9.53 18.64
C ALA A 311 -17.50 9.54 18.22
N SER A 312 -18.36 8.83 18.97
CA SER A 312 -19.81 8.88 18.77
C SER A 312 -20.56 8.43 20.02
N ARG A 313 -21.73 9.01 20.25
CA ARG A 313 -22.70 8.47 21.20
C ARG A 313 -23.49 7.27 20.64
N GLY A 314 -23.48 7.10 19.32
CA GLY A 314 -24.23 6.09 18.57
C GLY A 314 -23.50 4.76 18.35
N PHE A 315 -22.31 4.54 18.90
CA PHE A 315 -21.55 3.32 18.66
C PHE A 315 -22.04 2.11 19.45
N VAL A 316 -22.35 1.03 18.77
CA VAL A 316 -22.18 -0.34 19.24
C VAL A 316 -20.66 -0.60 19.27
N TRP A 317 -20.19 -1.40 20.22
CA TRP A 317 -18.78 -1.73 20.35
C TRP A 317 -18.62 -3.20 20.71
N ASP A 318 -17.82 -3.92 19.93
CA ASP A 318 -17.45 -5.29 20.23
C ASP A 318 -15.95 -5.51 20.13
N ALA A 319 -15.47 -6.64 20.69
CA ALA A 319 -14.05 -6.94 20.73
C ALA A 319 -13.79 -8.45 20.86
N ALA A 320 -12.57 -8.88 20.46
CA ALA A 320 -12.06 -10.23 20.63
C ALA A 320 -10.53 -10.22 20.81
N ARG A 321 -9.99 -11.23 21.49
CA ARG A 321 -8.54 -11.42 21.61
C ARG A 321 -7.92 -11.75 20.24
N ILE A 322 -6.81 -11.10 19.93
CA ILE A 322 -5.87 -11.48 18.85
C ILE A 322 -4.76 -12.33 19.48
N ASN A 323 -4.51 -13.49 18.90
CA ASN A 323 -3.43 -14.38 19.32
C ASN A 323 -2.19 -14.11 18.44
N LEU A 324 -1.16 -13.54 19.03
CA LEU A 324 0.08 -13.21 18.33
C LEU A 324 1.13 -14.32 18.50
N PRO A 325 2.14 -14.39 17.63
CA PRO A 325 3.31 -15.23 17.83
C PRO A 325 3.95 -15.00 19.21
N ASP A 326 4.66 -15.98 19.75
CA ASP A 326 5.34 -15.94 21.06
C ASP A 326 4.40 -15.82 22.26
N GLY A 327 3.12 -16.18 22.10
CA GLY A 327 2.13 -16.13 23.17
C GLY A 327 1.68 -14.74 23.58
N LYS A 328 2.07 -13.70 22.83
CA LYS A 328 1.56 -12.34 23.01
C LYS A 328 0.11 -12.25 22.55
N SER A 329 -0.57 -11.18 22.95
CA SER A 329 -1.94 -10.89 22.50
C SER A 329 -2.16 -9.41 22.31
N ALA A 330 -3.07 -9.09 21.38
CA ALA A 330 -3.66 -7.78 21.17
C ALA A 330 -5.19 -7.89 21.26
N LEU A 331 -5.90 -6.79 21.01
CA LEU A 331 -7.36 -6.75 21.03
C LEU A 331 -7.88 -6.27 19.66
N ALA A 332 -8.62 -7.12 18.96
CA ALA A 332 -9.43 -6.71 17.83
C ALA A 332 -10.69 -6.02 18.35
N GLN A 333 -11.07 -4.91 17.76
CA GLN A 333 -12.25 -4.16 18.15
C GLN A 333 -12.99 -3.61 16.92
N SER A 334 -14.31 -3.48 17.01
CA SER A 334 -15.10 -2.74 16.02
C SER A 334 -16.07 -1.82 16.70
N VAL A 335 -16.21 -0.59 16.18
CA VAL A 335 -17.21 0.38 16.58
C VAL A 335 -18.03 0.79 15.37
N TYR A 336 -19.35 0.70 15.50
CA TYR A 336 -20.26 0.91 14.37
C TYR A 336 -21.66 1.32 14.85
N PRO A 337 -22.46 2.05 14.05
CA PRO A 337 -23.81 2.41 14.42
C PRO A 337 -24.75 1.19 14.39
N PRO A 338 -25.87 1.18 15.17
CA PRO A 338 -26.83 0.07 15.21
C PRO A 338 -27.41 -0.33 13.85
N GLU A 339 -27.53 0.59 12.91
CA GLU A 339 -27.99 0.34 11.55
C GLU A 339 -27.04 -0.54 10.72
N SER A 340 -25.77 -0.65 11.13
CA SER A 340 -24.77 -1.52 10.51
C SER A 340 -24.73 -2.93 11.12
N VAL A 341 -25.50 -3.20 12.18
CA VAL A 341 -25.59 -4.52 12.81
C VAL A 341 -26.18 -5.54 11.83
N GLY A 342 -25.60 -6.74 11.76
CA GLY A 342 -26.13 -7.83 10.95
C GLY A 342 -25.17 -9.00 10.81
N GLU A 343 -25.71 -10.19 10.56
CA GLU A 343 -24.93 -11.43 10.46
C GLU A 343 -23.87 -11.38 9.34
N ASN A 344 -24.20 -10.74 8.24
CA ASN A 344 -23.28 -10.52 7.09
C ASN A 344 -22.82 -9.06 6.97
N ALA A 345 -22.81 -8.34 8.07
CA ALA A 345 -22.45 -6.93 8.14
C ALA A 345 -21.43 -6.70 9.27
N TRP A 346 -21.45 -5.54 9.91
CA TRP A 346 -20.44 -5.09 10.87
C TRP A 346 -20.29 -5.97 12.12
N SER A 347 -21.28 -6.75 12.50
CA SER A 347 -21.13 -7.76 13.56
C SER A 347 -20.05 -8.82 13.28
N ARG A 348 -19.48 -8.86 12.06
CA ARG A 348 -18.37 -9.74 11.68
C ARG A 348 -17.02 -9.01 11.55
N SER A 349 -17.01 -7.69 11.58
CA SER A 349 -15.81 -6.88 11.36
C SER A 349 -14.67 -7.26 12.32
N THR A 350 -14.94 -7.36 13.63
CA THR A 350 -13.94 -7.79 14.63
C THR A 350 -13.32 -9.14 14.31
N LYS A 351 -14.10 -10.08 13.76
CA LYS A 351 -13.56 -11.37 13.31
C LYS A 351 -12.64 -11.20 12.09
N TYR A 352 -13.00 -10.34 11.14
CA TYR A 352 -12.21 -10.12 9.93
C TYR A 352 -10.84 -9.53 10.26
N ILE A 353 -10.80 -8.46 11.05
CA ILE A 353 -9.51 -7.86 11.44
C ILE A 353 -8.69 -8.76 12.37
N LYS A 354 -9.36 -9.55 13.28
CA LYS A 354 -8.67 -10.55 14.09
C LYS A 354 -7.96 -11.59 13.21
N ASP A 355 -8.68 -12.20 12.27
CA ASP A 355 -8.13 -13.21 11.37
C ASP A 355 -6.98 -12.63 10.53
N ALA A 356 -7.15 -11.43 9.95
CA ALA A 356 -6.11 -10.77 9.16
C ALA A 356 -4.85 -10.49 9.99
N VAL A 357 -4.99 -9.90 11.18
CA VAL A 357 -3.84 -9.62 12.05
C VAL A 357 -3.12 -10.90 12.48
N GLU A 358 -3.84 -11.95 12.84
CA GLU A 358 -3.24 -13.24 13.23
C GLU A 358 -2.46 -13.88 12.08
N ARG A 359 -3.01 -13.85 10.85
CA ARG A 359 -2.39 -14.43 9.66
C ARG A 359 -1.18 -13.62 9.18
N PHE A 360 -1.31 -12.31 9.05
CA PHE A 360 -0.20 -11.44 8.68
C PHE A 360 0.93 -11.50 9.72
N SER A 361 0.60 -11.57 11.02
CA SER A 361 1.59 -11.74 12.09
C SER A 361 2.35 -13.05 11.97
N LYS A 362 1.67 -14.13 11.67
CA LYS A 362 2.27 -15.46 11.50
C LYS A 362 3.12 -15.57 10.23
N ARG A 363 2.62 -14.95 9.14
CA ARG A 363 3.24 -15.10 7.82
C ARG A 363 4.42 -14.15 7.62
N TRP A 364 4.29 -12.89 8.05
CA TRP A 364 5.21 -11.83 7.68
C TRP A 364 6.00 -11.25 8.85
N PHE A 365 5.32 -10.60 9.80
CA PHE A 365 5.97 -9.97 10.96
C PHE A 365 4.95 -9.82 12.10
N PRO A 366 5.33 -10.05 13.39
CA PRO A 366 4.42 -9.94 14.52
C PRO A 366 3.82 -8.53 14.66
N TYR A 367 2.51 -8.41 14.79
CA TYR A 367 1.82 -7.15 15.05
C TYR A 367 2.28 -6.53 16.38
N PRO A 368 2.72 -5.27 16.41
CA PRO A 368 3.40 -4.72 17.57
C PRO A 368 2.47 -4.01 18.56
N TRP A 369 1.28 -3.58 18.13
CA TRP A 369 0.43 -2.69 18.92
C TRP A 369 -0.61 -3.43 19.74
N PRO A 370 -1.15 -2.77 20.82
CA PRO A 370 -2.09 -3.43 21.75
C PRO A 370 -3.49 -3.62 21.20
N ASN A 371 -3.86 -2.89 20.14
CA ASN A 371 -5.20 -2.92 19.53
C ASN A 371 -5.13 -2.91 18.01
N ALA A 372 -6.15 -3.50 17.39
CA ALA A 372 -6.51 -3.32 15.99
C ALA A 372 -8.01 -2.99 15.96
N ILE A 373 -8.36 -1.80 15.47
CA ILE A 373 -9.72 -1.26 15.56
C ILE A 373 -10.27 -0.99 14.17
N ASN A 374 -11.49 -1.46 13.87
CA ASN A 374 -12.22 -1.07 12.67
C ASN A 374 -13.40 -0.17 13.03
N VAL A 375 -13.57 0.91 12.28
CA VAL A 375 -14.57 1.96 12.53
C VAL A 375 -15.52 2.05 11.35
N ALA A 376 -16.83 1.93 11.61
CA ALA A 376 -17.86 2.28 10.65
C ALA A 376 -18.20 3.77 10.78
N GLY A 377 -17.84 4.55 9.76
CA GLY A 377 -18.05 6.00 9.85
C GLY A 377 -18.16 6.71 8.50
N PRO A 378 -18.13 8.05 8.52
CA PRO A 378 -18.13 8.86 7.32
C PRO A 378 -16.81 8.84 6.54
N ALA A 379 -15.66 8.64 7.20
CA ALA A 379 -14.40 8.32 6.54
C ALA A 379 -14.40 6.84 6.13
N THR A 380 -13.89 6.52 4.93
CA THR A 380 -13.95 5.15 4.43
C THR A 380 -12.72 4.82 3.56
N GLY A 381 -12.22 3.60 3.69
CA GLY A 381 -11.04 3.13 2.99
C GLY A 381 -9.80 3.90 3.45
N MET A 382 -9.53 3.90 4.78
CA MET A 382 -8.44 4.68 5.37
C MET A 382 -7.77 3.92 6.51
N GLU A 383 -6.45 3.93 6.47
CA GLU A 383 -5.53 3.25 7.35
C GLU A 383 -4.79 4.19 8.31
N TYR A 384 -4.72 3.80 9.58
CA TYR A 384 -3.87 4.44 10.58
C TYR A 384 -3.30 3.38 11.52
N PRO A 385 -2.19 3.65 12.23
CA PRO A 385 -1.62 2.68 13.15
C PRO A 385 -2.64 2.25 14.20
N GLY A 386 -3.05 0.98 14.14
CA GLY A 386 -3.95 0.38 15.10
C GLY A 386 -5.43 0.74 14.97
N ILE A 387 -5.83 1.54 14.00
CA ILE A 387 -7.22 1.92 13.74
C ILE A 387 -7.43 2.18 12.24
N VAL A 388 -8.53 1.67 11.70
CA VAL A 388 -8.90 1.83 10.28
C VAL A 388 -10.35 2.28 10.16
N PHE A 389 -10.69 2.96 9.08
CA PHE A 389 -12.02 3.51 8.83
C PHE A 389 -12.64 2.90 7.57
N ASP A 390 -13.81 2.29 7.72
CA ASP A 390 -14.56 1.65 6.64
C ASP A 390 -16.00 2.17 6.55
N GLY A 391 -16.66 1.89 5.42
CA GLY A 391 -18.02 2.38 5.18
C GLY A 391 -19.10 1.68 6.02
N ILE A 392 -20.01 2.45 6.57
CA ILE A 392 -21.12 1.92 7.40
C ILE A 392 -22.02 0.92 6.66
N THR A 393 -22.03 0.94 5.35
CA THR A 393 -22.87 0.10 4.49
C THR A 393 -22.15 -1.14 3.97
N ASP A 394 -20.86 -1.29 4.24
CA ASP A 394 -20.06 -2.42 3.75
C ASP A 394 -20.52 -3.72 4.40
N LYS A 395 -20.55 -4.79 3.59
CA LYS A 395 -21.11 -6.08 3.97
C LYS A 395 -20.34 -7.24 3.34
N ALA A 396 -20.40 -8.38 4.00
CA ALA A 396 -19.91 -9.67 3.49
C ALA A 396 -18.50 -9.55 2.87
N LYS A 397 -18.35 -9.92 1.59
CA LYS A 397 -17.11 -9.91 0.86
C LYS A 397 -16.46 -8.51 0.80
N THR A 398 -17.26 -7.46 0.58
CA THR A 398 -16.74 -6.08 0.51
C THR A 398 -16.17 -5.65 1.85
N LEU A 399 -16.91 -5.88 2.95
CA LEU A 399 -16.41 -5.57 4.29
C LEU A 399 -15.17 -6.38 4.65
N PHE A 400 -15.11 -7.65 4.25
CA PHE A 400 -13.90 -8.46 4.46
C PHE A 400 -12.69 -7.88 3.73
N PHE A 401 -12.82 -7.60 2.43
CA PHE A 401 -11.70 -7.13 1.64
C PHE A 401 -11.19 -5.77 2.11
N ILE A 402 -12.09 -4.81 2.37
CA ILE A 402 -11.66 -3.49 2.83
C ILE A 402 -11.05 -3.58 4.24
N SER A 403 -11.67 -4.32 5.17
CA SER A 403 -11.12 -4.48 6.53
C SER A 403 -9.75 -5.18 6.54
N ALA A 404 -9.54 -6.20 5.69
CA ALA A 404 -8.26 -6.88 5.57
C ALA A 404 -7.19 -5.98 4.94
N HIS A 405 -7.57 -5.19 3.92
CA HIS A 405 -6.70 -4.24 3.24
C HIS A 405 -6.27 -3.12 4.20
N GLU A 406 -7.23 -2.42 4.80
CA GLU A 406 -6.91 -1.30 5.68
C GLU A 406 -6.07 -1.75 6.90
N ILE A 407 -6.39 -2.89 7.53
CA ILE A 407 -5.58 -3.38 8.63
C ILE A 407 -4.21 -3.93 8.17
N GLY A 408 -4.10 -4.40 6.93
CA GLY A 408 -2.87 -4.84 6.30
C GLY A 408 -1.83 -3.72 6.18
N HIS A 409 -2.29 -2.48 6.01
CA HIS A 409 -1.44 -1.28 6.08
C HIS A 409 -0.69 -1.12 7.41
N SER A 410 -1.07 -1.85 8.44
CA SER A 410 -0.23 -1.94 9.66
C SER A 410 1.17 -2.45 9.35
N TRP A 411 1.37 -3.29 8.33
CA TRP A 411 2.68 -3.74 7.87
C TRP A 411 3.32 -2.78 6.88
N PHE A 412 2.55 -2.29 5.92
CA PHE A 412 2.96 -1.34 4.89
C PHE A 412 1.92 -0.23 4.77
N PRO A 413 2.19 1.00 5.20
CA PRO A 413 3.51 1.55 5.56
C PRO A 413 3.76 1.70 7.07
N MET A 414 2.90 1.20 7.98
CA MET A 414 2.98 1.61 9.38
C MET A 414 4.15 0.96 10.14
N ILE A 415 4.50 -0.31 9.87
CA ILE A 415 5.70 -0.95 10.40
C ILE A 415 6.90 -0.64 9.51
N VAL A 416 6.78 -0.78 8.19
CA VAL A 416 7.83 -0.49 7.20
C VAL A 416 7.55 0.87 6.58
N GLY A 417 8.14 1.94 7.12
CA GLY A 417 7.77 3.33 6.90
C GLY A 417 8.27 3.94 5.60
N SER A 418 7.86 3.43 4.45
CA SER A 418 8.18 4.01 3.14
C SER A 418 7.64 5.44 2.95
N ASP A 419 8.22 6.15 1.98
CA ASP A 419 7.77 7.48 1.56
C ASP A 419 6.62 7.33 0.55
N GLU A 420 5.40 7.27 1.05
CA GLU A 420 4.20 7.02 0.26
C GLU A 420 3.93 8.11 -0.78
N ARG A 421 4.31 9.37 -0.50
CA ARG A 421 4.15 10.48 -1.45
C ARG A 421 4.98 10.32 -2.72
N ARG A 422 6.06 9.55 -2.64
CA ARG A 422 6.96 9.31 -3.76
C ARG A 422 6.78 7.91 -4.33
N ASP A 423 6.63 6.95 -3.45
CA ASP A 423 6.74 5.53 -3.76
C ASP A 423 5.48 4.76 -3.27
N ALA A 424 4.28 5.27 -3.64
CA ALA A 424 2.99 4.74 -3.18
C ALA A 424 2.79 3.23 -3.40
N TRP A 425 3.48 2.63 -4.35
CA TRP A 425 3.43 1.19 -4.58
C TRP A 425 4.05 0.37 -3.42
N MET A 426 4.95 0.98 -2.63
CA MET A 426 5.57 0.32 -1.46
C MET A 426 4.61 0.24 -0.28
N ASP A 427 3.58 1.03 -0.30
CA ASP A 427 2.42 1.02 0.55
C ASP A 427 1.34 0.15 -0.09
N GLU A 428 0.58 0.67 -1.00
CA GLU A 428 -0.62 0.10 -1.60
C GLU A 428 -0.37 -1.19 -2.38
N GLY A 429 0.71 -1.21 -3.16
CA GLY A 429 1.03 -2.37 -3.99
C GLY A 429 1.51 -3.57 -3.17
N ILE A 430 2.33 -3.32 -2.14
CA ILE A 430 2.78 -4.39 -1.25
C ILE A 430 1.62 -4.85 -0.36
N ASN A 431 0.78 -3.94 0.12
CA ASN A 431 -0.38 -4.29 0.91
C ASN A 431 -1.38 -5.13 0.09
N THR A 432 -1.71 -4.71 -1.13
CA THR A 432 -2.55 -5.49 -2.04
C THR A 432 -1.97 -6.89 -2.31
N PHE A 433 -0.64 -7.03 -2.40
CA PHE A 433 0.02 -8.32 -2.55
C PHE A 433 -0.21 -9.24 -1.34
N ILE A 434 -0.09 -8.75 -0.11
CA ILE A 434 -0.34 -9.60 1.07
C ILE A 434 -1.81 -9.98 1.20
N ASP A 435 -2.74 -9.15 0.74
CA ASP A 435 -4.18 -9.40 0.75
C ASP A 435 -4.59 -10.56 -0.19
N VAL A 436 -3.86 -10.78 -1.28
CA VAL A 436 -4.13 -11.92 -2.19
C VAL A 436 -4.12 -13.21 -1.39
N TYR A 437 -3.10 -13.41 -0.56
CA TYR A 437 -2.93 -14.63 0.24
C TYR A 437 -3.85 -14.67 1.46
N GLU A 438 -4.21 -13.53 2.03
CA GLU A 438 -5.21 -13.46 3.09
C GLU A 438 -6.58 -13.91 2.56
N SER A 439 -6.94 -13.47 1.37
CA SER A 439 -8.22 -13.85 0.74
C SER A 439 -8.30 -15.36 0.43
N ASP A 440 -7.18 -15.94 0.03
CA ASP A 440 -7.10 -17.38 -0.25
C ASP A 440 -7.15 -18.22 1.05
N ASP A 441 -6.57 -17.72 2.12
CA ASP A 441 -6.46 -18.43 3.39
C ASP A 441 -7.69 -18.25 4.28
N PHE A 442 -8.40 -17.12 4.21
CA PHE A 442 -9.53 -16.82 5.09
C PHE A 442 -10.65 -17.84 4.95
N ALA A 443 -11.01 -18.50 6.07
CA ALA A 443 -12.12 -19.46 6.14
C ALA A 443 -12.10 -20.49 4.99
N ASN A 444 -10.90 -21.02 4.65
CA ASN A 444 -10.67 -21.96 3.54
C ASN A 444 -11.05 -21.37 2.16
N GLY A 445 -10.72 -20.12 1.92
CA GLY A 445 -10.95 -19.46 0.64
C GLY A 445 -12.39 -18.97 0.44
N LEU A 446 -13.12 -18.69 1.51
CA LEU A 446 -14.51 -18.23 1.44
C LEU A 446 -14.69 -17.04 0.49
N TYR A 447 -13.72 -16.14 0.47
CA TYR A 447 -13.72 -14.94 -0.38
C TYR A 447 -12.58 -14.94 -1.42
N GLY A 448 -11.79 -16.02 -1.49
CA GLY A 448 -10.75 -16.19 -2.49
C GLY A 448 -11.30 -16.53 -3.89
N PRO A 449 -10.52 -16.33 -4.94
CA PRO A 449 -9.35 -15.47 -4.95
C PRO A 449 -9.74 -13.99 -4.82
N LYS A 450 -8.80 -13.12 -4.37
CA LYS A 450 -9.06 -11.67 -4.28
C LYS A 450 -9.53 -11.12 -5.63
N ARG A 451 -10.66 -10.42 -5.62
CA ARG A 451 -11.29 -9.78 -6.79
C ARG A 451 -12.06 -8.55 -6.33
N ASP A 452 -11.44 -7.39 -6.39
CA ASP A 452 -12.03 -6.10 -6.04
C ASP A 452 -11.48 -4.99 -6.93
N SER A 453 -11.73 -3.73 -6.60
CA SER A 453 -11.24 -2.58 -7.38
C SER A 453 -9.71 -2.45 -7.37
N GLU A 454 -9.02 -3.11 -6.45
CA GLU A 454 -7.58 -2.98 -6.23
C GLU A 454 -6.80 -4.09 -6.90
N TYR A 455 -7.37 -5.31 -6.96
CA TYR A 455 -6.72 -6.46 -7.57
C TYR A 455 -7.67 -7.25 -8.47
N ALA A 456 -7.35 -7.33 -9.77
CA ALA A 456 -8.10 -8.07 -10.77
C ALA A 456 -9.62 -7.74 -10.78
N PRO A 457 -10.02 -6.47 -10.94
CA PRO A 457 -11.41 -6.02 -10.79
C PRO A 457 -12.36 -6.57 -11.86
N GLY A 458 -11.83 -6.89 -13.06
CA GLY A 458 -12.61 -7.43 -14.18
C GLY A 458 -12.85 -8.93 -14.09
N PRO A 459 -13.67 -9.49 -14.99
CA PRO A 459 -13.97 -10.93 -15.02
C PRO A 459 -12.86 -11.78 -15.64
N GLU A 460 -11.97 -11.19 -16.45
CA GLU A 460 -10.87 -11.91 -17.09
C GLU A 460 -9.81 -12.34 -16.08
N ALA A 461 -8.92 -13.24 -16.50
CA ALA A 461 -7.76 -13.61 -15.68
C ALA A 461 -6.91 -12.39 -15.30
N PRO A 462 -6.31 -12.35 -14.11
CA PRO A 462 -5.47 -11.21 -13.69
C PRO A 462 -4.39 -10.87 -14.72
N ALA A 463 -3.72 -11.89 -15.28
CA ALA A 463 -2.68 -11.72 -16.29
C ALA A 463 -3.19 -11.01 -17.56
N ASP A 464 -4.39 -11.36 -18.03
CA ASP A 464 -4.97 -10.74 -19.23
C ASP A 464 -5.39 -9.29 -19.00
N GLN A 465 -5.82 -8.94 -17.79
CA GLN A 465 -6.11 -7.56 -17.42
C GLN A 465 -4.83 -6.72 -17.36
N ILE A 466 -3.75 -7.27 -16.81
CA ILE A 466 -2.43 -6.62 -16.78
C ILE A 466 -1.86 -6.46 -18.18
N ALA A 467 -2.01 -7.47 -19.06
CA ALA A 467 -1.57 -7.35 -20.45
C ALA A 467 -2.18 -6.10 -21.13
N LYS A 468 -3.48 -5.88 -20.96
CA LYS A 468 -4.18 -4.69 -21.46
C LYS A 468 -3.62 -3.39 -20.88
N LEU A 469 -3.28 -3.37 -19.59
CA LEU A 469 -2.66 -2.20 -18.94
C LEU A 469 -1.27 -1.91 -19.51
N LEU A 470 -0.46 -2.95 -19.79
CA LEU A 470 0.87 -2.80 -20.38
C LEU A 470 0.82 -2.31 -21.84
N GLU A 471 -0.30 -2.53 -22.53
CA GLU A 471 -0.53 -2.01 -23.88
C GLU A 471 -0.94 -0.53 -23.92
N ASP A 472 -1.44 0.03 -22.81
CA ASP A 472 -1.83 1.44 -22.72
C ASP A 472 -0.58 2.35 -22.70
N PRO A 473 -0.31 3.12 -23.77
CA PRO A 473 0.88 3.96 -23.85
C PRO A 473 0.88 5.15 -22.87
N GLU A 474 -0.27 5.45 -22.27
CA GLU A 474 -0.41 6.52 -21.29
C GLU A 474 -0.23 6.04 -19.84
N ALA A 475 -0.22 4.72 -19.60
CA ALA A 475 -0.03 4.18 -18.27
C ALA A 475 1.40 4.49 -17.77
N PRO A 476 1.56 5.07 -16.56
CA PRO A 476 2.89 5.36 -16.02
C PRO A 476 3.58 4.08 -15.54
N PRO A 477 4.92 4.07 -15.42
CA PRO A 477 5.63 3.03 -14.67
C PRO A 477 5.22 3.01 -13.19
N ILE A 478 5.45 1.88 -12.50
CA ILE A 478 5.21 1.76 -11.05
C ILE A 478 6.05 2.78 -10.27
N LEU A 479 7.33 2.97 -10.65
CA LEU A 479 8.23 3.98 -10.06
C LEU A 479 7.90 5.39 -10.56
N SER A 480 6.65 5.81 -10.37
CA SER A 480 6.18 7.16 -10.61
C SER A 480 5.76 7.79 -9.29
N ARG A 481 6.07 9.08 -9.13
CA ARG A 481 5.64 9.82 -7.95
C ARG A 481 4.10 9.84 -7.86
N ALA A 482 3.54 9.53 -6.69
CA ALA A 482 2.10 9.40 -6.45
C ALA A 482 1.28 10.59 -7.01
N ASP A 483 1.71 11.84 -6.70
CA ASP A 483 1.05 13.06 -7.17
C ASP A 483 1.02 13.24 -8.70
N THR A 484 1.82 12.48 -9.45
CA THR A 484 1.87 12.54 -10.92
C THR A 484 1.04 11.46 -11.60
N VAL A 485 0.58 10.47 -10.85
CA VAL A 485 -0.27 9.38 -11.38
C VAL A 485 -1.71 9.89 -11.51
N ARG A 486 -2.24 9.86 -12.74
CA ARG A 486 -3.64 10.23 -12.97
C ARG A 486 -4.58 9.25 -12.28
N GLU A 487 -5.72 9.71 -11.79
CA GLU A 487 -6.68 8.92 -11.01
C GLU A 487 -7.06 7.60 -11.68
N LYS A 488 -7.27 7.61 -13.02
CA LYS A 488 -7.61 6.39 -13.79
C LYS A 488 -6.54 5.29 -13.72
N TYR A 489 -5.30 5.63 -13.35
CA TYR A 489 -4.16 4.69 -13.23
C TYR A 489 -3.76 4.39 -11.79
N ARG A 490 -4.34 5.09 -10.80
CA ARG A 490 -3.97 4.89 -9.40
C ARG A 490 -4.14 3.42 -8.99
N HIS A 491 -5.34 2.87 -9.05
CA HIS A 491 -5.57 1.45 -8.74
C HIS A 491 -4.87 0.49 -9.72
N PRO A 492 -4.99 0.65 -11.04
CA PRO A 492 -4.35 -0.28 -11.97
C PRO A 492 -2.84 -0.37 -11.86
N VAL A 493 -2.14 0.73 -11.60
CA VAL A 493 -0.66 0.76 -11.59
C VAL A 493 -0.10 0.63 -10.18
N THR A 494 -0.60 1.42 -9.22
CA THR A 494 -0.01 1.50 -7.88
C THR A 494 -0.37 0.27 -7.04
N TYR A 495 -1.60 -0.24 -7.16
CA TYR A 495 -2.10 -1.42 -6.45
C TYR A 495 -1.89 -2.69 -7.30
N PHE A 496 -2.67 -2.84 -8.36
CA PHE A 496 -2.80 -4.10 -9.09
C PHE A 496 -1.50 -4.52 -9.80
N LYS A 497 -0.91 -3.67 -10.63
CA LYS A 497 0.33 -4.02 -11.37
C LYS A 497 1.47 -4.30 -10.39
N ALA A 498 1.59 -3.54 -9.32
CA ALA A 498 2.62 -3.75 -8.31
C ALA A 498 2.41 -5.09 -7.58
N ALA A 499 1.21 -5.38 -7.08
CA ALA A 499 0.87 -6.64 -6.42
C ALA A 499 1.02 -7.85 -7.35
N PHE A 500 0.57 -7.73 -8.60
CA PHE A 500 0.72 -8.79 -9.59
C PHE A 500 2.20 -9.10 -9.89
N GLY A 501 3.04 -8.06 -9.98
CA GLY A 501 4.48 -8.23 -10.14
C GLY A 501 5.13 -8.95 -8.97
N LEU A 502 4.72 -8.63 -7.73
CA LEU A 502 5.20 -9.35 -6.54
C LEU A 502 4.70 -10.80 -6.51
N THR A 503 3.49 -11.06 -7.00
CA THR A 503 2.96 -12.43 -7.16
C THR A 503 3.79 -13.22 -8.18
N LEU A 504 4.13 -12.63 -9.35
CA LEU A 504 5.04 -13.26 -10.32
C LEU A 504 6.42 -13.52 -9.71
N LEU A 505 6.94 -12.56 -8.95
CA LEU A 505 8.24 -12.70 -8.29
C LEU A 505 8.24 -13.86 -7.30
N ARG A 506 7.15 -14.01 -6.54
CA ARG A 506 6.98 -15.09 -5.55
C ARG A 506 6.72 -16.45 -6.20
N GLU A 507 5.79 -16.52 -7.15
CA GLU A 507 5.29 -17.81 -7.65
C GLU A 507 6.10 -18.35 -8.84
N ASP A 508 6.60 -17.46 -9.71
CA ASP A 508 7.17 -17.86 -10.99
C ASP A 508 8.69 -17.64 -11.09
N ILE A 509 9.24 -16.67 -10.34
CA ILE A 509 10.66 -16.29 -10.45
C ILE A 509 11.50 -16.90 -9.32
N LEU A 510 11.28 -16.47 -8.06
CA LEU A 510 12.04 -16.94 -6.90
C LEU A 510 11.53 -18.28 -6.35
N GLY A 511 10.25 -18.52 -6.43
CA GLY A 511 9.53 -19.55 -5.67
C GLY A 511 9.18 -19.08 -4.24
N PRO A 512 8.07 -19.61 -3.69
CA PRO A 512 7.53 -19.15 -2.40
C PRO A 512 8.52 -19.21 -1.24
N GLU A 513 9.34 -20.25 -1.17
CA GLU A 513 10.29 -20.43 -0.05
C GLU A 513 11.35 -19.33 -0.01
N ARG A 514 12.02 -19.04 -1.13
CA ARG A 514 13.05 -18.00 -1.21
C ARG A 514 12.45 -16.60 -1.07
N PHE A 515 11.33 -16.36 -1.76
CA PHE A 515 10.64 -15.08 -1.67
C PHE A 515 10.20 -14.77 -0.24
N ASP A 516 9.47 -15.68 0.42
CA ASP A 516 8.93 -15.47 1.75
C ASP A 516 10.04 -15.24 2.79
N ALA A 517 11.18 -15.94 2.65
CA ALA A 517 12.35 -15.73 3.50
C ALA A 517 12.97 -14.33 3.30
N ALA A 518 13.17 -13.92 2.03
CA ALA A 518 13.72 -12.62 1.68
C ALA A 518 12.79 -11.47 2.13
N PHE A 519 11.49 -11.64 1.91
CA PHE A 519 10.49 -10.64 2.25
C PHE A 519 10.34 -10.45 3.76
N ARG A 520 10.30 -11.53 4.56
CA ARG A 520 10.33 -11.45 6.03
C ARG A 520 11.59 -10.77 6.54
N LYS A 521 12.75 -11.07 5.92
CA LYS A 521 14.00 -10.39 6.27
C LYS A 521 13.93 -8.90 5.96
N TYR A 522 13.41 -8.50 4.80
CA TYR A 522 13.22 -7.10 4.44
C TYR A 522 12.35 -6.36 5.47
N ILE A 523 11.20 -6.95 5.85
CA ILE A 523 10.33 -6.35 6.89
C ILE A 523 11.08 -6.19 8.21
N ALA A 524 11.79 -7.21 8.67
CA ALA A 524 12.52 -7.18 9.93
C ALA A 524 13.65 -6.15 9.95
N ASP A 525 14.39 -6.01 8.83
CA ASP A 525 15.49 -5.06 8.71
C ASP A 525 14.98 -3.60 8.67
N TRP A 526 13.82 -3.37 8.09
CA TRP A 526 13.24 -2.03 7.91
C TRP A 526 12.06 -1.71 8.83
N ALA A 527 11.73 -2.58 9.78
CA ALA A 527 10.71 -2.29 10.78
C ALA A 527 11.03 -0.98 11.53
N TYR A 528 10.05 -0.07 11.56
CA TYR A 528 10.13 1.28 12.14
C TYR A 528 11.21 2.18 11.52
N ARG A 529 11.52 1.94 10.24
CA ARG A 529 12.51 2.69 9.47
C ARG A 529 11.94 3.09 8.11
N HIS A 530 12.74 3.87 7.37
CA HIS A 530 12.35 4.48 6.10
C HIS A 530 13.09 3.88 4.90
N PRO A 531 12.68 2.68 4.39
CA PRO A 531 13.26 2.14 3.17
C PRO A 531 12.86 2.95 1.94
N LYS A 532 13.62 2.76 0.87
CA LYS A 532 13.35 3.27 -0.47
C LYS A 532 13.24 2.10 -1.46
N PRO A 533 12.72 2.31 -2.67
CA PRO A 533 12.61 1.25 -3.68
C PRO A 533 13.89 0.44 -3.90
N SER A 534 15.04 1.12 -3.97
CA SER A 534 16.33 0.44 -4.17
C SER A 534 16.74 -0.46 -3.00
N ASP A 535 16.29 -0.15 -1.77
CA ASP A 535 16.53 -1.01 -0.62
C ASP A 535 15.72 -2.30 -0.73
N PHE A 536 14.46 -2.20 -1.15
CA PHE A 536 13.62 -3.36 -1.42
C PHE A 536 14.19 -4.25 -2.53
N PHE A 537 14.58 -3.65 -3.66
CA PHE A 537 15.12 -4.41 -4.80
C PHE A 537 16.39 -5.17 -4.41
N ARG A 538 17.34 -4.51 -3.76
CA ARG A 538 18.57 -5.17 -3.25
C ARG A 538 18.28 -6.23 -2.20
N ALA A 539 17.32 -5.99 -1.29
CA ALA A 539 16.97 -6.98 -0.28
C ALA A 539 16.43 -8.26 -0.93
N MET A 540 15.55 -8.13 -1.93
CA MET A 540 15.00 -9.27 -2.65
C MET A 540 16.04 -10.00 -3.49
N GLU A 541 16.97 -9.29 -4.14
CA GLU A 541 18.11 -9.90 -4.86
C GLU A 541 19.05 -10.62 -3.91
N SER A 542 19.50 -9.92 -2.86
CA SER A 542 20.53 -10.43 -1.95
C SER A 542 20.04 -11.63 -1.12
N ALA A 543 18.82 -11.55 -0.57
CA ALA A 543 18.25 -12.61 0.25
C ALA A 543 17.55 -13.71 -0.58
N GLY A 544 17.01 -13.36 -1.75
CA GLY A 544 16.41 -14.29 -2.71
C GLY A 544 17.45 -15.06 -3.53
N GLY A 545 18.69 -14.55 -3.62
CA GLY A 545 19.79 -15.20 -4.33
C GLY A 545 19.62 -15.24 -5.85
N GLU A 546 19.15 -14.13 -6.45
CA GLU A 546 18.88 -14.01 -7.90
C GLU A 546 19.19 -12.61 -8.39
N ASP A 547 19.77 -12.46 -9.60
CA ASP A 547 19.82 -11.16 -10.29
C ASP A 547 18.44 -10.87 -10.91
N LEU A 548 17.77 -9.86 -10.38
CA LEU A 548 16.44 -9.44 -10.81
C LEU A 548 16.46 -8.11 -11.59
N SER A 549 17.62 -7.64 -12.01
CA SER A 549 17.77 -6.35 -12.69
C SER A 549 16.92 -6.23 -13.96
N TRP A 550 16.76 -7.33 -14.70
CA TRP A 550 15.89 -7.45 -15.88
C TRP A 550 14.39 -7.25 -15.49
N PHE A 551 13.98 -7.81 -14.36
CA PHE A 551 12.59 -7.72 -13.85
C PHE A 551 12.28 -6.30 -13.35
N TRP A 552 13.16 -5.73 -12.51
CA TRP A 552 12.96 -4.34 -12.03
C TRP A 552 12.89 -3.38 -13.20
N ARG A 553 13.77 -3.52 -14.19
CA ARG A 553 13.78 -2.66 -15.38
C ARG A 553 12.49 -2.78 -16.18
N GLY A 554 12.05 -3.99 -16.51
CA GLY A 554 10.88 -4.21 -17.38
C GLY A 554 9.56 -3.91 -16.70
N TRP A 555 9.45 -4.26 -15.42
CA TRP A 555 8.19 -4.24 -14.68
C TRP A 555 7.98 -2.96 -13.86
N PHE A 556 8.99 -2.51 -13.10
CA PHE A 556 8.88 -1.37 -12.19
C PHE A 556 9.30 -0.03 -12.81
N LEU A 557 10.40 -0.02 -13.59
CA LEU A 557 10.92 1.20 -14.20
C LEU A 557 10.31 1.51 -15.57
N ASN A 558 9.70 0.50 -16.20
CA ASN A 558 9.06 0.61 -17.52
C ASN A 558 7.71 -0.12 -17.53
N ASN A 559 7.00 0.01 -18.67
CA ASN A 559 5.80 -0.75 -19.00
C ASN A 559 6.08 -1.61 -20.23
N TRP A 560 7.10 -2.51 -20.14
CA TRP A 560 7.38 -3.38 -21.25
C TRP A 560 6.30 -4.44 -21.41
N LYS A 561 5.96 -4.76 -22.65
CA LYS A 561 4.98 -5.76 -23.01
C LYS A 561 5.61 -7.14 -23.06
N HIS A 562 4.80 -8.16 -22.83
CA HIS A 562 5.16 -9.57 -22.90
C HIS A 562 4.42 -10.24 -24.05
N ASP A 563 5.13 -11.07 -24.85
CA ASP A 563 4.57 -11.78 -25.99
C ASP A 563 5.45 -13.01 -26.29
N LEU A 564 4.99 -14.19 -25.92
CA LEU A 564 5.68 -15.45 -26.19
C LEU A 564 4.90 -16.28 -27.21
N ALA A 565 5.59 -16.82 -28.19
CA ALA A 565 4.96 -17.62 -29.24
C ALA A 565 5.60 -18.99 -29.39
N VAL A 566 4.81 -20.00 -29.78
CA VAL A 566 5.29 -21.25 -30.35
C VAL A 566 5.27 -21.14 -31.87
N ALA A 567 6.44 -20.79 -32.45
CA ALA A 567 6.54 -20.47 -33.87
C ALA A 567 6.56 -21.71 -34.78
N LYS A 568 7.14 -22.83 -34.30
CA LYS A 568 7.31 -24.05 -35.11
C LYS A 568 7.47 -25.28 -34.23
N VAL A 569 6.93 -26.40 -34.71
CA VAL A 569 7.22 -27.78 -34.21
C VAL A 569 7.60 -28.65 -35.41
N ALA A 570 8.77 -29.28 -35.36
CA ALA A 570 9.27 -30.14 -36.42
C ALA A 570 9.88 -31.42 -35.83
N TYR A 571 9.51 -32.57 -36.35
CA TYR A 571 10.16 -33.84 -35.96
C TYR A 571 11.54 -33.97 -36.59
N VAL A 572 12.48 -34.52 -35.83
CA VAL A 572 13.80 -34.91 -36.35
C VAL A 572 13.61 -35.99 -37.42
N ASP A 573 14.12 -35.72 -38.63
CA ASP A 573 13.94 -36.58 -39.82
C ASP A 573 12.47 -36.94 -40.11
N GLY A 574 11.51 -36.16 -39.63
CA GLY A 574 10.08 -36.43 -39.81
C GLY A 574 9.51 -37.56 -38.93
N ASP A 575 10.29 -38.10 -38.00
CA ASP A 575 9.93 -39.26 -37.17
C ASP A 575 9.77 -38.86 -35.69
N PRO A 576 8.55 -38.96 -35.12
CA PRO A 576 8.31 -38.69 -33.70
C PRO A 576 9.20 -39.51 -32.74
N ALA A 577 9.57 -40.75 -33.12
CA ALA A 577 10.43 -41.61 -32.31
C ALA A 577 11.86 -41.04 -32.15
N LYS A 578 12.30 -40.16 -33.05
CA LYS A 578 13.59 -39.48 -32.98
C LYS A 578 13.56 -38.17 -32.21
N GLY A 579 12.38 -37.69 -31.84
CA GLY A 579 12.16 -36.43 -31.14
C GLY A 579 11.66 -35.30 -32.03
N ALA A 580 11.57 -34.11 -31.44
CA ALA A 580 11.13 -32.91 -32.12
C ALA A 580 11.93 -31.67 -31.69
N GLU A 581 11.95 -30.68 -32.54
CA GLU A 581 12.44 -29.33 -32.27
C GLU A 581 11.25 -28.40 -32.20
N VAL A 582 11.11 -27.71 -31.05
CA VAL A 582 10.10 -26.68 -30.81
C VAL A 582 10.79 -25.32 -30.86
N THR A 583 10.42 -24.49 -31.84
CA THR A 583 10.91 -23.11 -31.89
C THR A 583 9.94 -22.23 -31.11
N VAL A 584 10.45 -21.59 -30.05
CA VAL A 584 9.75 -20.58 -29.26
C VAL A 584 10.35 -19.21 -29.52
N GLU A 585 9.54 -18.17 -29.47
CA GLU A 585 9.95 -16.77 -29.69
C GLU A 585 9.44 -15.88 -28.55
N ASN A 586 10.29 -14.98 -28.08
CA ASN A 586 9.89 -13.79 -27.34
C ASN A 586 9.76 -12.64 -28.35
N ARG A 587 8.57 -12.09 -28.49
CA ARG A 587 8.19 -11.08 -29.51
C ARG A 587 8.05 -9.67 -28.98
N ASP A 588 8.34 -9.45 -27.69
CA ASP A 588 8.35 -8.12 -27.08
C ASP A 588 9.43 -8.02 -25.99
N GLN A 589 9.58 -6.85 -25.38
CA GLN A 589 10.76 -6.52 -24.58
C GLN A 589 10.77 -7.14 -23.17
N LEU A 590 9.60 -7.42 -22.56
CA LEU A 590 9.52 -8.03 -21.23
C LEU A 590 9.79 -9.53 -21.31
N VAL A 591 10.75 -10.00 -20.52
CA VAL A 591 11.01 -11.43 -20.32
C VAL A 591 10.44 -11.92 -19.00
N LEU A 592 9.92 -13.13 -19.00
CA LEU A 592 9.48 -13.86 -17.82
C LEU A 592 9.82 -15.34 -18.00
N PRO A 593 10.07 -16.11 -16.92
CA PRO A 593 10.15 -17.55 -16.99
C PRO A 593 8.80 -18.12 -17.44
N ALA A 594 8.82 -19.14 -18.31
CA ALA A 594 7.60 -19.72 -18.85
C ALA A 594 7.59 -21.25 -18.75
N THR A 595 6.41 -21.84 -18.82
CA THR A 595 6.21 -23.29 -18.98
C THR A 595 5.78 -23.59 -20.40
N LEU A 596 6.49 -24.50 -21.06
CA LEU A 596 6.15 -25.05 -22.36
C LEU A 596 5.53 -26.43 -22.15
N ARG A 597 4.24 -26.59 -22.44
CA ARG A 597 3.51 -27.87 -22.31
C ARG A 597 3.46 -28.57 -23.64
N ILE A 598 3.97 -29.81 -23.68
CA ILE A 598 3.89 -30.72 -24.80
C ILE A 598 2.73 -31.69 -24.56
N SER A 599 1.69 -31.60 -25.37
CA SER A 599 0.53 -32.53 -25.33
C SER A 599 0.66 -33.57 -26.44
N TYR A 600 0.71 -34.85 -26.09
CA TYR A 600 0.85 -35.96 -27.03
C TYR A 600 -0.51 -36.47 -27.49
N LYS A 601 -0.57 -37.07 -28.71
CA LYS A 601 -1.81 -37.69 -29.24
C LYS A 601 -2.34 -38.86 -28.38
N THR A 602 -1.53 -39.39 -27.48
CA THR A 602 -1.91 -40.38 -26.47
C THR A 602 -2.67 -39.80 -25.28
N GLY A 603 -2.77 -38.47 -25.16
CA GLY A 603 -3.31 -37.74 -24.01
C GLY A 603 -2.29 -37.43 -22.90
N ALA A 604 -1.07 -37.97 -22.97
CA ALA A 604 0.00 -37.66 -22.04
C ALA A 604 0.46 -36.20 -22.23
N LYS A 605 0.95 -35.57 -21.15
CA LYS A 605 1.51 -34.20 -21.17
C LYS A 605 2.89 -34.19 -20.52
N LYS A 606 3.79 -33.36 -21.03
CA LYS A 606 5.12 -33.10 -20.45
C LYS A 606 5.35 -31.59 -20.40
N ASP A 607 5.70 -31.08 -19.25
CA ASP A 607 6.05 -29.65 -19.07
C ASP A 607 7.56 -29.48 -19.11
N VAL A 608 8.01 -28.44 -19.81
CA VAL A 608 9.40 -28.01 -19.91
C VAL A 608 9.48 -26.59 -19.39
N ARG A 609 10.31 -26.34 -18.37
CA ARG A 609 10.55 -24.99 -17.84
C ARG A 609 11.53 -24.24 -18.73
N LEU A 610 11.17 -23.03 -19.12
CA LEU A 610 12.02 -22.07 -19.82
C LEU A 610 12.42 -20.99 -18.82
N PRO A 611 13.64 -21.00 -18.27
CA PRO A 611 14.11 -19.95 -17.39
C PRO A 611 14.36 -18.67 -18.19
N VAL A 612 14.52 -17.54 -17.50
CA VAL A 612 14.69 -16.23 -18.15
C VAL A 612 15.95 -16.15 -19.00
N GLU A 613 16.98 -16.92 -18.66
CA GLU A 613 18.24 -17.03 -19.39
C GLU A 613 18.06 -17.57 -20.82
N THR A 614 16.94 -18.24 -21.09
CA THR A 614 16.54 -18.65 -22.44
C THR A 614 16.63 -17.50 -23.44
N TRP A 615 16.40 -16.27 -22.97
CA TRP A 615 16.28 -15.06 -23.78
C TRP A 615 17.53 -14.17 -23.75
N MET A 616 18.62 -14.55 -23.05
CA MET A 616 19.80 -13.69 -22.90
C MET A 616 20.57 -13.43 -24.18
N GLN A 617 20.47 -14.30 -25.17
CA GLN A 617 21.25 -14.19 -26.41
C GLN A 617 20.40 -13.94 -27.65
N SER A 618 19.12 -14.27 -27.60
CA SER A 618 18.22 -14.19 -28.76
C SER A 618 16.77 -14.17 -28.32
N GLY A 619 15.91 -13.52 -29.09
CA GLY A 619 14.45 -13.63 -28.99
C GLY A 619 13.89 -14.94 -29.52
N THR A 620 14.73 -15.84 -30.10
CA THR A 620 14.32 -17.13 -30.63
C THR A 620 15.13 -18.25 -30.00
N LYS A 621 14.45 -19.31 -29.57
CA LYS A 621 15.07 -20.52 -29.00
C LYS A 621 14.47 -21.78 -29.60
N VAL A 622 15.33 -22.72 -29.98
CA VAL A 622 14.95 -24.08 -30.32
C VAL A 622 15.06 -24.95 -29.06
N VAL A 623 13.96 -25.57 -28.67
CA VAL A 623 13.86 -26.46 -27.51
C VAL A 623 13.78 -27.90 -28.03
N PRO A 624 14.78 -28.77 -27.77
CA PRO A 624 14.75 -30.16 -28.17
C PRO A 624 13.80 -30.94 -27.28
N ILE A 625 12.93 -31.75 -27.89
CA ILE A 625 12.01 -32.69 -27.23
C ILE A 625 12.46 -34.11 -27.55
N GLU A 626 12.64 -34.93 -26.53
CA GLU A 626 13.01 -36.33 -26.65
C GLU A 626 12.02 -37.11 -27.49
N GLY A 627 12.48 -38.17 -28.17
CA GLY A 627 11.66 -39.06 -28.96
C GLY A 627 10.57 -39.73 -28.14
N GLY A 628 9.38 -39.86 -28.74
CA GLY A 628 8.22 -40.43 -28.05
C GLY A 628 6.97 -40.48 -28.92
N PRO A 629 5.80 -40.50 -28.32
CA PRO A 629 4.54 -40.45 -29.05
C PRO A 629 4.41 -39.18 -29.89
N ALA A 630 3.59 -39.25 -30.94
CA ALA A 630 3.33 -38.07 -31.77
C ALA A 630 2.72 -36.92 -30.93
N ILE A 631 3.21 -35.72 -31.13
CA ILE A 631 2.73 -34.51 -30.48
C ILE A 631 1.41 -34.10 -31.13
N ALA A 632 0.43 -33.73 -30.32
CA ALA A 632 -0.83 -33.14 -30.75
C ALA A 632 -0.73 -31.62 -30.83
N GLU A 633 -0.22 -31.01 -29.78
CA GLU A 633 -0.02 -29.56 -29.68
C GLU A 633 1.11 -29.21 -28.70
N VAL A 634 1.63 -28.02 -28.86
CA VAL A 634 2.59 -27.41 -27.92
C VAL A 634 2.06 -26.06 -27.52
N THR A 635 1.98 -25.79 -26.20
CA THR A 635 1.45 -24.55 -25.65
C THR A 635 2.46 -23.94 -24.69
N ILE A 636 2.79 -22.65 -24.86
CA ILE A 636 3.56 -21.87 -23.89
C ILE A 636 2.57 -21.14 -22.97
N ASP A 637 2.90 -21.05 -21.68
CA ASP A 637 2.02 -20.52 -20.61
C ASP A 637 0.62 -21.17 -20.61
N PRO A 638 0.51 -22.50 -20.49
CA PRO A 638 -0.76 -23.22 -20.61
C PRO A 638 -1.77 -22.91 -19.50
N ASP A 639 -1.30 -22.35 -18.38
CA ASP A 639 -2.10 -22.03 -17.22
C ASP A 639 -2.46 -20.52 -17.14
N HIS A 640 -2.14 -19.74 -18.18
CA HIS A 640 -2.43 -18.30 -18.34
C HIS A 640 -1.95 -17.43 -17.16
N ARG A 641 -0.74 -17.67 -16.71
CA ARG A 641 -0.14 -16.97 -15.57
C ARG A 641 0.59 -15.69 -15.97
N LEU A 642 1.09 -15.60 -17.21
CA LEU A 642 1.90 -14.50 -17.71
C LEU A 642 1.02 -13.46 -18.43
N PRO A 643 1.37 -12.17 -18.40
CA PRO A 643 0.60 -11.10 -19.04
C PRO A 643 0.90 -11.01 -20.54
N ASP A 644 0.59 -12.06 -21.27
CA ASP A 644 0.83 -12.18 -22.70
C ASP A 644 -0.20 -11.38 -23.49
N LYS A 645 0.27 -10.47 -24.37
CA LYS A 645 -0.59 -9.59 -25.15
C LYS A 645 -1.28 -10.29 -26.33
N ASP A 646 -0.72 -11.42 -26.82
CA ASP A 646 -1.28 -12.19 -27.93
C ASP A 646 -1.35 -13.68 -27.66
N ARG A 647 -2.36 -14.11 -26.93
CA ARG A 647 -2.60 -15.52 -26.61
C ARG A 647 -2.82 -16.41 -27.84
N SER A 648 -3.14 -15.85 -29.01
CA SER A 648 -3.41 -16.62 -30.22
C SER A 648 -2.17 -17.32 -30.79
N ASN A 649 -0.97 -16.84 -30.45
CA ASN A 649 0.30 -17.38 -30.88
C ASN A 649 0.97 -18.33 -29.85
N ASN A 650 0.39 -18.47 -28.65
CA ASN A 650 0.93 -19.32 -27.59
C ASN A 650 0.80 -20.83 -27.89
N THR A 651 -0.05 -21.26 -28.82
CA THR A 651 -0.31 -22.67 -29.10
C THR A 651 -0.04 -23.02 -30.56
N PHE A 652 0.74 -24.06 -30.77
CA PHE A 652 0.98 -24.68 -32.10
C PHE A 652 0.37 -26.07 -32.16
N VAL A 653 -0.61 -26.26 -33.03
CA VAL A 653 -1.25 -27.57 -33.30
C VAL A 653 -0.46 -28.33 -34.37
N VAL A 654 0.02 -29.52 -34.02
CA VAL A 654 0.76 -30.40 -34.95
C VAL A 654 -0.23 -31.22 -35.79
N ARG A 655 -0.30 -30.94 -37.07
CA ARG A 655 -1.20 -31.56 -38.04
C ARG A 655 -0.69 -32.90 -38.54
#